data_9948b3fbd883dbc064518a1f98426ea3
#
_entry.id   9948b3fbd883dbc064518a1f98426ea3
#
_cell.length_a   1.000
_cell.length_b   1.000
_cell.length_c   1.000
_cell.angle_alpha   90.00
_cell.angle_beta   90.00
_cell.angle_gamma   90.00
#
_symmetry.space_group_name_H-M   'P 1'
#
loop_
_entity.id
_entity.type
_entity.pdbx_description
1 polymer ?
#
loop_
_entity_poly.entity_id
_entity_poly.type
_entity_poly.pdbx_seq_one_letter_code
_entity_poly.pdbx_strand_id
1 'polypeptide(L)'
;MRRGGLDLRLVLPAVVAWVAGGTLTAIPGAAPVITVAVWAVAVVLVGLAVALNRAFVVVAAVCAVAAGIVCASVAARAPARQPEVLLDAARDGRHVMLTVTTEETLGEQQAVDFAPGARQSPYSATAVSVRVGERVVAVSTPVLVFGARPDARTGIGATLEFGATLEAAAPEDDVGFLVFAADDARTIRGPPWALDWANGLRASFSTASTALPGDGGRLLPGLAIGDTAAVGPQLDAAMKSTSLSHLTAVSGANCAVVIALIMLLGAAVGVPRGVRIVASVLVLVGFVVLVTPQSSVVRAAVMAAIVLFATLAGRPVRGLPVLALAAIALLATDPWLSRDYGFALSVLATGGLLVLSGPLTRLLARAMPFGVAAVVAVPLAAQLACQPVLVLLDPSIPLYGVVANALAEPAAPLATVIGLLGCLALPAAPWLGETLVAVAWLPASWIAAVATFFASLPAASLPWPEGLLGLLLLAIVTTLGLVAVLGGGTQGGDVRGSGAVGGGGMVRSRRIRLVAAAVALALLAGFAGATAGARVAQQLARPADWQIAACDIGQGDAVLVRSGGEIALVDTGPDPELLTRCLDDLGIARIDLLVLSHFDLDHVGGADAVLGRVDRAVVGPSGGASDDRLVADLVRSGAVVDQVSRGDTGLLGELRYSVLWPRARLGSVEPGNDASVVLAFEPVAECASGCLSSLFLGDLGERSQALMLASGPISAVDVVKVSHHGSADQSERVYERAEATVGVIGVGIDNDYGHPTDRLLDLLDAQGTAVARTDLQGLVLLSPGGAAGEVRVWTQRSPP
;
A
#
# COMPACT_ATOMS: atom_id res chain seq x y z
N MET A 1 17.29 41.75 9.57
CA MET A 1 16.85 40.71 8.59
C MET A 1 15.58 41.21 7.90
N ARG A 2 15.65 41.57 6.62
CA ARG A 2 14.46 41.97 5.84
C ARG A 2 13.53 40.80 5.75
N ARG A 3 12.26 40.94 6.10
CA ARG A 3 11.19 39.91 5.92
C ARG A 3 11.07 39.65 4.41
N GLY A 4 11.74 38.61 3.91
CA GLY A 4 11.57 38.17 2.53
C GLY A 4 10.21 37.48 2.42
N GLY A 5 9.30 38.07 1.63
CA GLY A 5 8.05 37.37 1.23
C GLY A 5 8.39 36.06 0.52
N LEU A 6 7.45 35.10 0.55
CA LEU A 6 7.55 33.85 -0.20
C LEU A 6 7.73 34.15 -1.68
N ASP A 7 8.80 33.59 -2.28
CA ASP A 7 9.06 33.74 -3.71
C ASP A 7 8.30 32.64 -4.47
N LEU A 8 7.15 33.01 -5.03
CA LEU A 8 6.23 32.10 -5.71
C LEU A 8 6.40 32.10 -7.25
N ARG A 9 7.41 32.77 -7.78
CA ARG A 9 7.53 33.02 -9.22
C ARG A 9 7.62 31.74 -10.07
N LEU A 10 8.25 30.70 -9.56
CA LEU A 10 8.39 29.42 -10.26
C LEU A 10 7.35 28.38 -9.85
N VAL A 11 6.54 28.63 -8.80
CA VAL A 11 5.51 27.69 -8.34
C VAL A 11 4.44 27.50 -9.41
N LEU A 12 3.91 28.59 -9.99
CA LEU A 12 2.91 28.49 -11.05
C LEU A 12 3.44 27.78 -12.31
N PRO A 13 4.63 28.07 -12.84
CA PRO A 13 5.23 27.27 -13.91
C PRO A 13 5.38 25.77 -13.58
N ALA A 14 5.77 25.43 -12.35
CA ALA A 14 5.88 24.03 -11.93
C ALA A 14 4.51 23.33 -11.91
N VAL A 15 3.46 23.99 -11.40
CA VAL A 15 2.10 23.46 -11.40
C VAL A 15 1.59 23.27 -12.83
N VAL A 16 1.82 24.25 -13.72
CA VAL A 16 1.40 24.15 -15.13
C VAL A 16 2.13 23.02 -15.85
N ALA A 17 3.43 22.87 -15.61
CA ALA A 17 4.22 21.76 -16.15
C ALA A 17 3.73 20.40 -15.63
N TRP A 18 3.37 20.31 -14.32
CA TRP A 18 2.81 19.11 -13.72
C TRP A 18 1.48 18.70 -14.33
N VAL A 19 0.54 19.64 -14.42
CA VAL A 19 -0.78 19.40 -15.03
C VAL A 19 -0.62 19.00 -16.50
N ALA A 20 0.28 19.67 -17.25
CA ALA A 20 0.54 19.33 -18.65
C ALA A 20 1.09 17.90 -18.79
N GLY A 21 2.00 17.48 -17.91
CA GLY A 21 2.51 16.09 -17.86
C GLY A 21 1.38 15.10 -17.56
N GLY A 22 0.69 15.31 -16.43
CA GLY A 22 -0.36 14.37 -15.96
C GLY A 22 -1.55 14.23 -16.91
N THR A 23 -1.87 15.28 -17.69
CA THR A 23 -2.94 15.18 -18.70
C THR A 23 -2.46 14.53 -20.00
N LEU A 24 -1.23 14.82 -20.42
CA LEU A 24 -0.74 14.37 -21.72
C LEU A 24 -0.25 12.93 -21.70
N THR A 25 0.19 12.41 -20.55
CA THR A 25 0.52 10.98 -20.39
C THR A 25 -0.69 10.09 -20.61
N ALA A 26 -1.91 10.53 -20.27
CA ALA A 26 -3.13 9.78 -20.53
C ALA A 26 -3.56 9.75 -22.02
N ILE A 27 -3.08 10.70 -22.83
CA ILE A 27 -3.42 10.79 -24.25
C ILE A 27 -2.16 10.95 -25.15
N PRO A 28 -1.21 10.02 -25.08
CA PRO A 28 0.11 10.18 -25.72
C PRO A 28 0.03 10.33 -27.24
N GLY A 29 -0.99 9.80 -27.89
CA GLY A 29 -1.21 9.98 -29.33
C GLY A 29 -1.42 11.44 -29.77
N ALA A 30 -1.94 12.30 -28.87
CA ALA A 30 -2.09 13.73 -29.14
C ALA A 30 -0.81 14.55 -28.81
N ALA A 31 0.17 13.95 -28.16
CA ALA A 31 1.35 14.64 -27.65
C ALA A 31 2.14 15.42 -28.73
N PRO A 32 2.40 14.92 -29.95
CA PRO A 32 3.12 15.68 -30.96
C PRO A 32 2.40 16.99 -31.36
N VAL A 33 1.09 16.91 -31.59
CA VAL A 33 0.28 18.06 -32.01
C VAL A 33 0.18 19.12 -30.91
N ILE A 34 -0.09 18.66 -29.66
CA ILE A 34 -0.19 19.55 -28.49
C ILE A 34 1.17 20.20 -28.21
N THR A 35 2.26 19.48 -28.35
CA THR A 35 3.61 20.01 -28.18
C THR A 35 3.88 21.18 -29.14
N VAL A 36 3.57 21.02 -30.41
CA VAL A 36 3.74 22.09 -31.42
C VAL A 36 2.89 23.30 -31.05
N ALA A 37 1.63 23.11 -30.68
CA ALA A 37 0.72 24.18 -30.29
C ALA A 37 1.23 24.96 -29.05
N VAL A 38 1.68 24.23 -28.01
CA VAL A 38 2.20 24.82 -26.75
C VAL A 38 3.48 25.61 -27.04
N TRP A 39 4.39 25.10 -27.89
CA TRP A 39 5.61 25.84 -28.29
C TRP A 39 5.29 27.07 -29.11
N ALA A 40 4.31 27.01 -30.02
CA ALA A 40 3.86 28.20 -30.76
C ALA A 40 3.35 29.30 -29.81
N VAL A 41 2.52 28.92 -28.81
CA VAL A 41 2.07 29.84 -27.77
C VAL A 41 3.24 30.37 -26.94
N ALA A 42 4.21 29.54 -26.58
CA ALA A 42 5.38 29.91 -25.82
C ALA A 42 6.23 30.98 -26.58
N VAL A 43 6.47 30.78 -27.87
CA VAL A 43 7.20 31.74 -28.72
C VAL A 43 6.47 33.08 -28.75
N VAL A 44 5.16 33.09 -28.99
CA VAL A 44 4.36 34.33 -28.97
C VAL A 44 4.42 35.05 -27.64
N LEU A 45 4.25 34.29 -26.53
CA LEU A 45 4.31 34.87 -25.18
C LEU A 45 5.70 35.39 -24.82
N VAL A 46 6.77 34.73 -25.24
CA VAL A 46 8.15 35.23 -25.07
C VAL A 46 8.35 36.52 -25.85
N GLY A 47 7.92 36.61 -27.13
CA GLY A 47 7.97 37.82 -27.92
C GLY A 47 7.19 38.98 -27.26
N LEU A 48 5.97 38.71 -26.79
CA LEU A 48 5.17 39.70 -26.05
C LEU A 48 5.82 40.11 -24.72
N ALA A 49 6.45 39.18 -24.01
CA ALA A 49 7.13 39.46 -22.75
C ALA A 49 8.30 40.44 -22.96
N VAL A 50 9.06 40.26 -24.04
CA VAL A 50 10.14 41.16 -24.43
C VAL A 50 9.58 42.52 -24.87
N ALA A 51 8.51 42.53 -25.68
CA ALA A 51 7.93 43.76 -26.22
C ALA A 51 7.20 44.60 -25.15
N LEU A 52 6.44 43.95 -24.26
CA LEU A 52 5.58 44.66 -23.31
C LEU A 52 6.22 44.85 -21.93
N ASN A 53 7.27 44.10 -21.61
CA ASN A 53 7.95 44.08 -20.31
C ASN A 53 6.98 44.04 -19.10
N ARG A 54 5.89 43.28 -19.22
CA ARG A 54 4.85 43.12 -18.19
C ARG A 54 5.07 41.84 -17.41
N ALA A 55 5.13 41.93 -16.09
CA ALA A 55 5.44 40.79 -15.19
C ALA A 55 4.52 39.57 -15.41
N PHE A 56 3.19 39.78 -15.64
CA PHE A 56 2.27 38.68 -15.86
C PHE A 56 2.52 37.97 -17.20
N VAL A 57 2.95 38.68 -18.25
CA VAL A 57 3.30 38.07 -19.54
C VAL A 57 4.59 37.26 -19.43
N VAL A 58 5.57 37.74 -18.66
CA VAL A 58 6.78 36.98 -18.35
C VAL A 58 6.44 35.67 -17.62
N VAL A 59 5.57 35.71 -16.61
CA VAL A 59 5.15 34.50 -15.91
C VAL A 59 4.40 33.54 -16.85
N ALA A 60 3.48 34.03 -17.68
CA ALA A 60 2.77 33.22 -18.67
C ALA A 60 3.75 32.59 -19.68
N ALA A 61 4.74 33.32 -20.14
CA ALA A 61 5.78 32.79 -21.04
C ALA A 61 6.60 31.68 -20.39
N VAL A 62 7.00 31.83 -19.11
CA VAL A 62 7.73 30.80 -18.37
C VAL A 62 6.85 29.58 -18.15
N CYS A 63 5.54 29.74 -17.87
CA CYS A 63 4.59 28.64 -17.76
C CYS A 63 4.49 27.88 -19.09
N ALA A 64 4.34 28.59 -20.21
CA ALA A 64 4.23 27.95 -21.52
C ALA A 64 5.52 27.22 -21.92
N VAL A 65 6.70 27.78 -21.63
CA VAL A 65 7.98 27.11 -21.86
C VAL A 65 8.13 25.87 -21.01
N ALA A 66 7.81 25.92 -19.71
CA ALA A 66 7.87 24.76 -18.81
C ALA A 66 6.93 23.64 -19.27
N ALA A 67 5.69 23.99 -19.63
CA ALA A 67 4.75 23.02 -20.20
C ALA A 67 5.24 22.45 -21.53
N GLY A 68 5.79 23.29 -22.42
CA GLY A 68 6.31 22.88 -23.72
C GLY A 68 7.46 21.88 -23.61
N ILE A 69 8.35 22.06 -22.63
CA ILE A 69 9.45 21.13 -22.35
C ILE A 69 8.87 19.75 -21.92
N VAL A 70 7.91 19.74 -21.00
CA VAL A 70 7.29 18.49 -20.52
C VAL A 70 6.49 17.81 -21.64
N CYS A 71 5.68 18.57 -22.41
CA CYS A 71 4.95 18.03 -23.57
C CYS A 71 5.91 17.41 -24.60
N ALA A 72 7.03 18.05 -24.89
CA ALA A 72 8.05 17.53 -25.80
C ALA A 72 8.68 16.22 -25.26
N SER A 73 8.88 16.13 -23.95
CA SER A 73 9.38 14.91 -23.32
C SER A 73 8.37 13.76 -23.43
N VAL A 74 7.06 14.02 -23.23
CA VAL A 74 6.00 12.99 -23.45
C VAL A 74 6.03 12.52 -24.90
N ALA A 75 6.01 13.45 -25.86
CA ALA A 75 6.00 13.13 -27.28
C ALA A 75 7.23 12.29 -27.72
N ALA A 76 8.40 12.56 -27.11
CA ALA A 76 9.62 11.83 -27.42
C ALA A 76 9.68 10.42 -26.78
N ARG A 77 9.10 10.22 -25.60
CA ARG A 77 9.26 9.00 -24.80
C ARG A 77 8.08 8.02 -24.92
N ALA A 78 6.87 8.51 -25.21
CA ALA A 78 5.69 7.66 -25.27
C ALA A 78 5.83 6.49 -26.27
N PRO A 79 6.41 6.64 -27.47
CA PRO A 79 6.60 5.51 -28.38
C PRO A 79 7.55 4.42 -27.86
N ALA A 80 8.51 4.78 -27.01
CA ALA A 80 9.45 3.83 -26.41
C ALA A 80 8.83 3.07 -25.22
N ARG A 81 7.82 3.65 -24.56
CA ARG A 81 7.14 2.99 -23.43
C ARG A 81 6.19 1.89 -23.90
N GLN A 82 5.52 2.10 -25.04
CA GLN A 82 4.61 1.11 -25.61
C GLN A 82 4.96 0.91 -27.10
N PRO A 83 6.08 0.22 -27.42
CA PRO A 83 6.45 -0.05 -28.81
C PRO A 83 5.45 -1.01 -29.47
N GLU A 84 5.15 -0.79 -30.74
CA GLU A 84 4.15 -1.54 -31.52
C GLU A 84 4.39 -3.06 -31.45
N VAL A 85 5.65 -3.50 -31.47
CA VAL A 85 5.99 -4.95 -31.42
C VAL A 85 5.52 -5.62 -30.13
N LEU A 86 5.54 -4.91 -28.99
CA LEU A 86 5.02 -5.42 -27.70
C LEU A 86 3.50 -5.28 -27.63
N LEU A 87 2.94 -4.20 -28.19
CA LEU A 87 1.48 -4.01 -28.26
C LEU A 87 0.81 -5.09 -29.10
N ASP A 88 1.41 -5.46 -30.24
CA ASP A 88 0.91 -6.53 -31.08
C ASP A 88 1.01 -7.91 -30.40
N ALA A 89 2.14 -8.15 -29.68
CA ALA A 89 2.31 -9.37 -28.91
C ALA A 89 1.29 -9.49 -27.79
N ALA A 90 1.00 -8.38 -27.09
CA ALA A 90 0.00 -8.31 -26.01
C ALA A 90 -1.43 -8.54 -26.55
N ARG A 91 -1.82 -7.85 -27.65
CA ARG A 91 -3.16 -8.00 -28.27
C ARG A 91 -3.44 -9.42 -28.75
N ASP A 92 -2.42 -10.07 -29.30
CA ASP A 92 -2.54 -11.43 -29.85
C ASP A 92 -2.36 -12.52 -28.77
N GLY A 93 -2.09 -12.17 -27.52
CA GLY A 93 -1.78 -13.11 -26.43
C GLY A 93 -0.57 -14.00 -26.72
N ARG A 94 0.40 -13.50 -27.50
CA ARG A 94 1.55 -14.29 -27.93
C ARG A 94 2.54 -14.50 -26.79
N HIS A 95 3.02 -15.72 -26.71
CA HIS A 95 4.17 -16.06 -25.87
C HIS A 95 5.46 -15.51 -26.52
N VAL A 96 6.21 -14.70 -25.76
CA VAL A 96 7.45 -14.08 -26.22
C VAL A 96 8.59 -14.37 -25.25
N MET A 97 9.83 -14.43 -25.78
CA MET A 97 11.02 -14.44 -24.93
C MET A 97 11.41 -13.00 -24.63
N LEU A 98 11.37 -12.63 -23.36
CA LEU A 98 11.67 -11.28 -22.91
C LEU A 98 13.02 -11.24 -22.19
N THR A 99 13.83 -10.23 -22.52
CA THR A 99 15.05 -9.93 -21.78
C THR A 99 14.83 -8.65 -20.98
N VAL A 100 14.98 -8.70 -19.67
CA VAL A 100 14.77 -7.56 -18.78
C VAL A 100 16.01 -7.24 -17.96
N THR A 101 16.15 -5.97 -17.55
CA THR A 101 17.14 -5.54 -16.56
C THR A 101 16.40 -5.21 -15.27
N THR A 102 16.83 -5.79 -14.14
CA THR A 102 16.21 -5.62 -12.83
C THR A 102 16.45 -4.22 -12.28
N GLU A 103 15.42 -3.60 -11.69
CA GLU A 103 15.50 -2.27 -11.04
C GLU A 103 15.53 -2.39 -9.52
N GLU A 104 15.25 -3.58 -8.99
CA GLU A 104 15.28 -3.88 -7.56
C GLU A 104 16.09 -5.15 -7.27
N THR A 105 16.42 -5.37 -6.00
CA THR A 105 17.11 -6.59 -5.56
C THR A 105 16.09 -7.70 -5.41
N LEU A 106 16.24 -8.76 -6.18
CA LEU A 106 15.43 -9.98 -6.05
C LEU A 106 16.12 -10.88 -5.01
N GLY A 107 15.48 -11.07 -3.85
CA GLY A 107 15.93 -12.00 -2.82
C GLY A 107 15.70 -13.44 -3.26
N GLU A 108 16.45 -14.40 -2.64
CA GLU A 108 15.89 -15.74 -2.48
C GLU A 108 14.56 -15.53 -1.77
N GLN A 109 13.47 -16.01 -2.35
CA GLN A 109 12.29 -16.21 -1.54
C GLN A 109 12.73 -17.13 -0.39
N GLN A 110 12.65 -16.62 0.83
CA GLN A 110 12.12 -17.50 1.84
C GLN A 110 10.79 -17.93 1.23
N ALA A 111 10.71 -19.17 0.80
CA ALA A 111 9.46 -19.82 0.65
C ALA A 111 8.75 -19.56 1.98
N VAL A 112 7.84 -18.60 1.97
CA VAL A 112 6.73 -18.64 2.88
C VAL A 112 6.03 -19.87 2.36
N ASP A 113 6.28 -20.97 3.05
CA ASP A 113 5.87 -22.34 2.73
C ASP A 113 4.35 -22.45 2.91
N PHE A 114 3.60 -21.58 2.21
CA PHE A 114 2.16 -21.47 2.31
C PHE A 114 1.57 -21.25 0.93
N ALA A 115 1.15 -22.34 0.38
CA ALA A 115 0.38 -22.60 -0.83
C ALA A 115 1.18 -22.83 -2.12
N PRO A 116 1.03 -23.99 -2.75
CA PRO A 116 1.35 -24.21 -4.15
C PRO A 116 0.46 -23.30 -5.01
N GLY A 117 1.01 -22.25 -5.58
CA GLY A 117 0.28 -21.29 -6.41
C GLY A 117 0.33 -19.84 -5.94
N ALA A 118 0.94 -19.51 -4.79
CA ALA A 118 1.18 -18.14 -4.39
C ALA A 118 1.98 -17.41 -5.48
N ARG A 119 1.33 -16.52 -6.22
CA ARG A 119 1.99 -15.64 -7.18
C ARG A 119 3.01 -14.81 -6.41
N GLN A 120 4.25 -14.95 -6.82
CA GLN A 120 5.38 -14.19 -6.25
C GLN A 120 5.09 -12.71 -6.40
N SER A 121 5.42 -11.91 -5.38
CA SER A 121 5.28 -10.45 -5.43
C SER A 121 5.89 -9.91 -6.73
N PRO A 122 5.20 -9.07 -7.48
CA PRO A 122 5.73 -8.52 -8.72
C PRO A 122 6.96 -7.67 -8.46
N TYR A 123 7.82 -7.54 -9.46
CA TYR A 123 9.00 -6.69 -9.40
C TYR A 123 9.14 -5.79 -10.63
N SER A 124 9.69 -4.60 -10.42
CA SER A 124 9.93 -3.63 -11.48
C SER A 124 11.20 -3.96 -12.26
N ALA A 125 11.11 -3.86 -13.59
CA ALA A 125 12.23 -4.08 -14.50
C ALA A 125 12.09 -3.23 -15.78
N THR A 126 13.20 -3.06 -16.50
CA THR A 126 13.18 -2.49 -17.86
C THR A 126 13.38 -3.60 -18.88
N ALA A 127 12.40 -3.82 -19.77
CA ALA A 127 12.57 -4.68 -20.94
C ALA A 127 13.57 -4.07 -21.90
N VAL A 128 14.64 -4.82 -22.24
CA VAL A 128 15.72 -4.37 -23.13
C VAL A 128 15.68 -5.01 -24.49
N SER A 129 15.11 -6.21 -24.60
CA SER A 129 14.84 -6.85 -25.88
C SER A 129 13.69 -7.84 -25.79
N VAL A 130 13.00 -8.00 -26.90
CA VAL A 130 11.95 -9.03 -27.08
C VAL A 130 12.28 -9.86 -28.31
N ARG A 131 12.09 -11.19 -28.16
CA ARG A 131 12.20 -12.14 -29.28
C ARG A 131 10.81 -12.64 -29.63
N VAL A 132 10.35 -12.30 -30.83
CA VAL A 132 9.10 -12.77 -31.43
C VAL A 132 9.42 -13.68 -32.59
N GLY A 133 9.30 -14.99 -32.42
CA GLY A 133 9.80 -15.99 -33.36
C GLY A 133 11.33 -15.90 -33.51
N GLU A 134 11.84 -15.68 -34.74
CA GLU A 134 13.28 -15.53 -34.99
C GLU A 134 13.80 -14.08 -34.90
N ARG A 135 12.91 -13.10 -34.73
CA ARG A 135 13.30 -11.68 -34.70
C ARG A 135 13.56 -11.23 -33.28
N VAL A 136 14.72 -10.66 -33.05
CA VAL A 136 15.04 -9.96 -31.77
C VAL A 136 14.97 -8.46 -32.02
N VAL A 137 14.13 -7.76 -31.24
CA VAL A 137 13.94 -6.33 -31.33
C VAL A 137 14.42 -5.72 -30.02
N ALA A 138 15.31 -4.73 -30.09
CA ALA A 138 15.71 -3.96 -28.94
C ALA A 138 14.58 -2.98 -28.55
N VAL A 139 14.25 -2.96 -27.26
CA VAL A 139 13.24 -2.09 -26.68
C VAL A 139 13.82 -1.39 -25.43
N SER A 140 13.11 -0.43 -24.88
CA SER A 140 13.46 0.19 -23.59
C SER A 140 12.17 0.60 -22.91
N THR A 141 11.52 -0.39 -22.30
CA THR A 141 10.14 -0.28 -21.83
C THR A 141 10.10 -0.68 -20.36
N PRO A 142 9.61 0.16 -19.45
CA PRO A 142 9.40 -0.21 -18.06
C PRO A 142 8.27 -1.24 -17.98
N VAL A 143 8.48 -2.30 -17.21
CA VAL A 143 7.56 -3.43 -17.07
C VAL A 143 7.44 -3.85 -15.61
N LEU A 144 6.27 -4.36 -15.24
CA LEU A 144 6.03 -5.02 -13.96
C LEU A 144 5.95 -6.53 -14.22
N VAL A 145 6.85 -7.30 -13.61
CA VAL A 145 6.99 -8.74 -13.87
C VAL A 145 6.37 -9.54 -12.74
N PHE A 146 5.46 -10.44 -13.08
CA PHE A 146 4.83 -11.42 -12.20
C PHE A 146 5.45 -12.81 -12.45
N GLY A 147 5.95 -13.43 -11.39
CA GLY A 147 6.69 -14.69 -11.51
C GLY A 147 8.14 -14.48 -11.94
N ALA A 148 8.75 -15.49 -12.59
CA ALA A 148 10.10 -15.47 -13.18
C ALA A 148 11.19 -14.95 -12.23
N ARG A 149 11.37 -15.57 -11.06
CA ARG A 149 12.51 -15.25 -10.20
C ARG A 149 13.71 -16.15 -10.52
N PRO A 150 14.92 -15.61 -10.49
CA PRO A 150 16.12 -16.41 -10.67
C PRO A 150 16.38 -17.29 -9.42
N ASP A 151 16.98 -18.46 -9.62
CA ASP A 151 17.31 -19.43 -8.54
C ASP A 151 18.27 -18.88 -7.46
N ALA A 152 18.94 -17.77 -7.71
CA ALA A 152 19.87 -17.15 -6.81
C ALA A 152 19.56 -15.67 -6.62
N ARG A 153 19.90 -15.13 -5.45
CA ARG A 153 19.78 -13.69 -5.16
C ARG A 153 20.41 -12.86 -6.27
N THR A 154 19.62 -12.03 -6.91
CA THR A 154 20.02 -11.22 -8.06
C THR A 154 19.94 -9.75 -7.72
N GLY A 155 21.04 -9.03 -7.92
CA GLY A 155 21.14 -7.60 -7.61
C GLY A 155 20.55 -6.71 -8.71
N ILE A 156 20.41 -5.43 -8.41
CA ILE A 156 19.97 -4.38 -9.33
C ILE A 156 20.91 -4.32 -10.54
N GLY A 157 20.34 -4.24 -11.75
CA GLY A 157 21.07 -4.13 -12.99
C GLY A 157 21.47 -5.46 -13.61
N ALA A 158 21.04 -6.60 -13.05
CA ALA A 158 21.19 -7.89 -13.69
C ALA A 158 20.23 -8.04 -14.87
N THR A 159 20.64 -8.81 -15.85
CA THR A 159 19.83 -9.08 -17.05
C THR A 159 19.28 -10.49 -16.98
N LEU A 160 17.96 -10.61 -17.02
CA LEU A 160 17.21 -11.86 -16.97
C LEU A 160 16.57 -12.14 -18.32
N GLU A 161 16.43 -13.41 -18.68
CA GLU A 161 15.69 -13.89 -19.85
C GLU A 161 14.69 -14.97 -19.42
N PHE A 162 13.44 -14.84 -19.86
CA PHE A 162 12.36 -15.80 -19.60
C PHE A 162 11.25 -15.68 -20.64
N GLY A 163 10.45 -16.74 -20.77
CA GLY A 163 9.23 -16.76 -21.57
C GLY A 163 8.07 -16.10 -20.83
N ALA A 164 7.29 -15.26 -21.50
CA ALA A 164 6.18 -14.55 -20.88
C ALA A 164 5.06 -14.22 -21.85
N THR A 165 3.86 -13.97 -21.30
CA THR A 165 2.77 -13.27 -21.96
C THR A 165 2.72 -11.83 -21.44
N LEU A 166 2.19 -10.93 -22.26
CA LEU A 166 2.18 -9.49 -21.99
C LEU A 166 0.74 -8.99 -21.96
N GLU A 167 0.49 -8.04 -21.07
CA GLU A 167 -0.72 -7.21 -21.07
C GLU A 167 -0.30 -5.73 -21.11
N ALA A 168 -0.94 -4.94 -21.99
CA ALA A 168 -0.62 -3.52 -22.08
C ALA A 168 -1.23 -2.78 -20.90
N ALA A 169 -0.40 -2.07 -20.14
CA ALA A 169 -0.85 -1.18 -19.09
C ALA A 169 -1.47 0.10 -19.67
N ALA A 170 -2.22 0.85 -18.86
CA ALA A 170 -2.76 2.13 -19.31
C ALA A 170 -1.61 3.11 -19.65
N PRO A 171 -1.79 3.99 -20.65
CA PRO A 171 -0.71 4.88 -21.11
C PRO A 171 -0.15 5.81 -20.02
N GLU A 172 -0.95 6.10 -19.01
CA GLU A 172 -0.59 6.93 -17.85
C GLU A 172 0.12 6.19 -16.71
N ASP A 173 0.14 4.87 -16.74
CA ASP A 173 0.74 4.05 -15.69
C ASP A 173 2.27 4.16 -15.66
N ASP A 174 2.87 3.84 -14.52
CA ASP A 174 4.33 3.86 -14.35
C ASP A 174 5.04 2.86 -15.25
N VAL A 175 4.36 1.75 -15.61
CA VAL A 175 4.87 0.71 -16.49
C VAL A 175 4.14 0.71 -17.83
N GLY A 176 4.81 0.22 -18.87
CA GLY A 176 4.21 0.08 -20.20
C GLY A 176 3.44 -1.23 -20.37
N PHE A 177 3.86 -2.29 -19.66
CA PHE A 177 3.25 -3.61 -19.73
C PHE A 177 3.34 -4.33 -18.39
N LEU A 178 2.31 -5.16 -18.13
CA LEU A 178 2.33 -6.22 -17.15
C LEU A 178 2.86 -7.49 -17.85
N VAL A 179 3.79 -8.17 -17.22
CA VAL A 179 4.50 -9.32 -17.78
C VAL A 179 4.24 -10.53 -16.91
N PHE A 180 3.57 -11.53 -17.45
CA PHE A 180 3.28 -12.79 -16.76
C PHE A 180 4.22 -13.86 -17.26
N ALA A 181 5.21 -14.21 -16.43
CA ALA A 181 6.19 -15.21 -16.78
C ALA A 181 5.60 -16.62 -16.72
N ALA A 182 5.95 -17.41 -17.73
CA ALA A 182 5.58 -18.83 -17.80
C ALA A 182 6.69 -19.74 -17.27
N ASP A 183 7.93 -19.27 -17.32
CA ASP A 183 9.13 -20.03 -16.96
C ASP A 183 9.94 -19.28 -15.91
N ASP A 184 10.83 -20.00 -15.20
CA ASP A 184 11.79 -19.38 -14.29
C ASP A 184 12.79 -18.50 -15.05
N ALA A 185 13.20 -17.40 -14.40
CA ALA A 185 14.10 -16.46 -15.02
C ALA A 185 15.54 -16.98 -15.05
N ARG A 186 16.13 -16.98 -16.23
CA ARG A 186 17.56 -17.28 -16.39
C ARG A 186 18.38 -16.00 -16.36
N THR A 187 19.34 -15.89 -15.45
CA THR A 187 20.32 -14.81 -15.45
C THR A 187 21.30 -14.97 -16.61
N ILE A 188 21.25 -14.07 -17.60
CA ILE A 188 22.15 -14.08 -18.77
C ILE A 188 23.35 -13.15 -18.60
N ARG A 189 23.22 -12.12 -17.76
CA ARG A 189 24.31 -11.20 -17.44
C ARG A 189 24.17 -10.68 -16.02
N GLY A 190 25.27 -10.71 -15.24
CA GLY A 190 25.34 -10.06 -13.94
C GLY A 190 25.29 -8.53 -14.05
N PRO A 191 25.10 -7.83 -12.92
CA PRO A 191 25.10 -6.38 -12.87
C PRO A 191 26.41 -5.78 -13.42
N PRO A 192 26.39 -4.55 -13.96
CA PRO A 192 27.61 -3.80 -14.26
C PRO A 192 28.45 -3.61 -12.97
N TRP A 193 29.80 -3.57 -13.12
CA TRP A 193 30.72 -3.52 -11.97
C TRP A 193 30.38 -2.46 -10.91
N ALA A 194 29.88 -1.29 -11.36
CA ALA A 194 29.52 -0.18 -10.47
C ALA A 194 28.26 -0.49 -9.64
N LEU A 195 27.30 -1.23 -10.17
CA LEU A 195 26.10 -1.68 -9.46
C LEU A 195 26.38 -2.94 -8.66
N ASP A 196 27.25 -3.83 -9.15
CA ASP A 196 27.65 -5.06 -8.46
C ASP A 196 28.34 -4.75 -7.13
N TRP A 197 29.25 -3.76 -7.13
CA TRP A 197 29.85 -3.24 -5.90
C TRP A 197 28.77 -2.76 -4.89
N ALA A 198 27.79 -1.98 -5.34
CA ALA A 198 26.71 -1.48 -4.49
C ALA A 198 25.80 -2.62 -3.99
N ASN A 199 25.51 -3.60 -4.85
CA ASN A 199 24.74 -4.79 -4.48
C ASN A 199 25.45 -5.63 -3.42
N GLY A 200 26.78 -5.79 -3.53
CA GLY A 200 27.60 -6.46 -2.52
C GLY A 200 27.54 -5.76 -1.16
N LEU A 201 27.59 -4.43 -1.14
CA LEU A 201 27.43 -3.64 0.08
C LEU A 201 26.04 -3.81 0.69
N ARG A 202 24.98 -3.70 -0.12
CA ARG A 202 23.60 -3.89 0.33
C ARG A 202 23.39 -5.27 0.94
N ALA A 203 23.85 -6.32 0.24
CA ALA A 203 23.72 -7.70 0.71
C ALA A 203 24.41 -7.93 2.04
N SER A 204 25.65 -7.48 2.19
CA SER A 204 26.42 -7.61 3.43
C SER A 204 25.77 -6.86 4.58
N PHE A 205 25.25 -5.64 4.32
CA PHE A 205 24.59 -4.81 5.31
C PHE A 205 23.24 -5.39 5.73
N SER A 206 22.41 -5.84 4.79
CA SER A 206 21.12 -6.46 5.06
C SER A 206 21.30 -7.73 5.90
N THR A 207 22.27 -8.59 5.55
CA THR A 207 22.60 -9.80 6.33
C THR A 207 23.04 -9.47 7.75
N ALA A 208 23.95 -8.50 7.93
CA ALA A 208 24.41 -8.09 9.25
C ALA A 208 23.29 -7.46 10.10
N SER A 209 22.40 -6.70 9.47
CA SER A 209 21.29 -6.03 10.16
C SER A 209 20.20 -7.01 10.58
N THR A 210 19.79 -7.92 9.71
CA THR A 210 18.73 -8.91 10.00
C THR A 210 19.17 -10.00 10.99
N ALA A 211 20.46 -10.17 11.21
CA ALA A 211 20.99 -11.01 12.29
C ALA A 211 20.76 -10.39 13.69
N LEU A 212 20.43 -9.10 13.78
CA LEU A 212 20.12 -8.43 15.05
C LEU A 212 18.66 -8.70 15.46
N PRO A 213 18.35 -8.71 16.77
CA PRO A 213 17.04 -9.13 17.25
C PRO A 213 15.93 -8.14 16.94
N GLY A 214 14.71 -8.67 16.74
CA GLY A 214 13.47 -7.92 16.65
C GLY A 214 13.35 -7.03 15.42
N ASP A 215 12.33 -6.21 15.42
CA ASP A 215 11.94 -5.36 14.26
C ASP A 215 12.97 -4.29 13.92
N GLY A 216 13.79 -3.86 14.88
CA GLY A 216 14.87 -2.89 14.61
C GLY A 216 15.91 -3.41 13.63
N GLY A 217 16.26 -4.71 13.70
CA GLY A 217 17.18 -5.35 12.76
C GLY A 217 16.60 -5.44 11.35
N ARG A 218 15.30 -5.71 11.23
CA ARG A 218 14.58 -5.79 9.97
C ARG A 218 14.32 -4.41 9.33
N LEU A 219 14.13 -3.38 10.18
CA LEU A 219 13.86 -2.01 9.74
C LEU A 219 15.13 -1.26 9.30
N LEU A 220 16.29 -1.57 9.88
CA LEU A 220 17.53 -0.84 9.68
C LEU A 220 17.99 -0.78 8.21
N PRO A 221 17.89 -1.84 7.39
CA PRO A 221 18.20 -1.76 5.96
C PRO A 221 17.34 -0.74 5.22
N GLY A 222 16.05 -0.68 5.50
CA GLY A 222 15.14 0.33 4.94
C GLY A 222 15.59 1.75 5.27
N LEU A 223 15.91 2.03 6.54
CA LEU A 223 16.34 3.35 7.01
C LEU A 223 17.67 3.81 6.43
N ALA A 224 18.63 2.89 6.21
CA ALA A 224 20.00 3.24 5.81
C ALA A 224 20.22 3.20 4.30
N ILE A 225 19.72 2.18 3.62
CA ILE A 225 19.98 1.91 2.20
C ILE A 225 18.70 1.74 1.36
N GLY A 226 17.51 1.89 1.93
CA GLY A 226 16.23 1.78 1.22
C GLY A 226 15.77 0.35 0.92
N ASP A 227 16.40 -0.67 1.52
CA ASP A 227 16.02 -2.08 1.37
C ASP A 227 14.95 -2.46 2.40
N THR A 228 13.71 -2.57 1.98
CA THR A 228 12.56 -2.90 2.84
C THR A 228 12.17 -4.38 2.79
N ALA A 229 12.90 -5.22 2.06
CA ALA A 229 12.56 -6.62 1.86
C ALA A 229 12.44 -7.44 3.17
N ALA A 230 13.12 -7.02 4.24
CA ALA A 230 13.09 -7.68 5.55
C ALA A 230 11.97 -7.18 6.48
N VAL A 231 11.21 -6.14 6.09
CA VAL A 231 10.13 -5.56 6.90
C VAL A 231 8.91 -6.48 6.81
N GLY A 232 8.51 -7.05 7.95
CA GLY A 232 7.34 -7.92 8.01
C GLY A 232 6.01 -7.16 7.87
N PRO A 233 4.91 -7.86 7.49
CA PRO A 233 3.61 -7.23 7.23
C PRO A 233 3.06 -6.45 8.44
N GLN A 234 3.23 -6.98 9.65
CA GLN A 234 2.74 -6.33 10.88
C GLN A 234 3.47 -5.00 11.14
N LEU A 235 4.80 -4.96 10.95
CA LEU A 235 5.57 -3.73 11.11
C LEU A 235 5.23 -2.73 9.99
N ASP A 236 5.05 -3.18 8.76
CA ASP A 236 4.64 -2.33 7.63
C ASP A 236 3.27 -1.69 7.90
N ALA A 237 2.28 -2.47 8.35
CA ALA A 237 0.97 -1.98 8.75
C ALA A 237 1.05 -0.96 9.91
N ALA A 238 1.87 -1.23 10.93
CA ALA A 238 2.11 -0.30 12.03
C ALA A 238 2.76 1.02 11.56
N MET A 239 3.73 0.94 10.64
CA MET A 239 4.36 2.12 10.04
C MET A 239 3.36 2.93 9.20
N LYS A 240 2.47 2.28 8.45
CA LYS A 240 1.40 2.92 7.67
C LYS A 240 0.40 3.63 8.56
N SER A 241 -0.18 2.93 9.55
CA SER A 241 -1.20 3.48 10.46
C SER A 241 -0.70 4.65 11.31
N THR A 242 0.63 4.78 11.50
CA THR A 242 1.28 5.87 12.24
C THR A 242 1.91 6.93 11.34
N SER A 243 1.74 6.86 10.00
CA SER A 243 2.40 7.75 9.02
C SER A 243 3.92 7.76 9.10
N LEU A 244 4.56 6.66 9.51
CA LEU A 244 6.01 6.51 9.60
C LEU A 244 6.63 5.83 8.37
N SER A 245 5.83 5.33 7.42
CA SER A 245 6.31 4.61 6.22
C SER A 245 7.32 5.41 5.39
N HIS A 246 7.24 6.76 5.41
CA HIS A 246 8.21 7.61 4.72
C HIS A 246 9.63 7.54 5.31
N LEU A 247 9.82 6.98 6.52
CA LEU A 247 11.14 6.75 7.12
C LEU A 247 11.82 5.51 6.56
N THR A 248 11.04 4.49 6.11
CA THR A 248 11.59 3.28 5.46
C THR A 248 12.13 3.58 4.06
N ALA A 249 11.60 4.61 3.41
CA ALA A 249 12.18 5.16 2.20
C ALA A 249 13.25 6.17 2.58
N VAL A 250 14.44 6.05 1.98
CA VAL A 250 15.53 7.01 2.25
C VAL A 250 15.08 8.42 1.87
N SER A 251 15.05 9.30 2.87
CA SER A 251 14.47 10.64 2.72
C SER A 251 15.47 11.67 2.19
N GLY A 252 14.92 12.77 1.63
CA GLY A 252 15.74 13.91 1.25
C GLY A 252 16.51 14.57 2.40
N ALA A 253 16.05 14.39 3.64
CA ALA A 253 16.76 14.84 4.83
C ALA A 253 18.09 14.12 4.99
N ASN A 254 18.18 12.83 4.65
CA ASN A 254 19.41 12.04 4.72
C ASN A 254 20.47 12.58 3.75
N CYS A 255 20.09 12.93 2.51
CA CYS A 255 20.97 13.61 1.56
C CYS A 255 21.49 14.94 2.14
N ALA A 256 20.62 15.74 2.75
CA ALA A 256 20.99 17.02 3.35
C ALA A 256 21.94 16.85 4.53
N VAL A 257 21.75 15.85 5.39
CA VAL A 257 22.63 15.53 6.53
C VAL A 257 24.02 15.10 6.03
N VAL A 258 24.11 14.21 5.04
CA VAL A 258 25.37 13.76 4.45
C VAL A 258 26.15 14.95 3.86
N ILE A 259 25.48 15.80 3.08
CA ILE A 259 26.11 17.00 2.50
C ILE A 259 26.55 17.97 3.60
N ALA A 260 25.70 18.22 4.60
CA ALA A 260 26.04 19.12 5.71
C ALA A 260 27.26 18.60 6.49
N LEU A 261 27.34 17.29 6.71
CA LEU A 261 28.49 16.69 7.37
C LEU A 261 29.80 16.91 6.59
N ILE A 262 29.79 16.67 5.28
CA ILE A 262 30.96 16.91 4.40
C ILE A 262 31.35 18.39 4.40
N MET A 263 30.36 19.26 4.30
CA MET A 263 30.58 20.71 4.28
C MET A 263 31.15 21.23 5.59
N LEU A 264 30.69 20.71 6.74
CA LEU A 264 31.14 21.09 8.09
C LEU A 264 32.51 20.49 8.42
N LEU A 265 32.69 19.18 8.22
CA LEU A 265 33.98 18.51 8.50
C LEU A 265 35.08 19.07 7.59
N GLY A 266 34.79 19.20 6.30
CA GLY A 266 35.72 19.80 5.38
C GLY A 266 36.06 21.27 5.71
N ALA A 267 35.11 22.03 6.29
CA ALA A 267 35.39 23.39 6.78
C ALA A 267 36.30 23.36 8.04
N ALA A 268 36.05 22.44 8.95
CA ALA A 268 36.84 22.29 10.18
C ALA A 268 38.31 21.94 9.89
N VAL A 269 38.58 21.20 8.81
CA VAL A 269 39.94 20.80 8.37
C VAL A 269 40.54 21.82 7.38
N GLY A 270 39.86 22.93 7.09
CA GLY A 270 40.36 24.00 6.19
C GLY A 270 40.29 23.70 4.68
N VAL A 271 39.52 22.65 4.26
CA VAL A 271 39.37 22.29 2.84
C VAL A 271 38.69 23.44 2.08
N PRO A 272 39.20 23.85 0.89
CA PRO A 272 38.59 24.92 0.07
C PRO A 272 37.12 24.61 -0.27
N ARG A 273 36.28 25.69 -0.32
CA ARG A 273 34.84 25.54 -0.57
C ARG A 273 34.51 24.77 -1.86
N GLY A 274 35.25 25.03 -2.94
CA GLY A 274 35.05 24.34 -4.22
C GLY A 274 35.25 22.82 -4.10
N VAL A 275 36.32 22.40 -3.41
CA VAL A 275 36.62 20.98 -3.18
C VAL A 275 35.52 20.31 -2.34
N ARG A 276 35.04 21.01 -1.30
CA ARG A 276 33.91 20.48 -0.48
C ARG A 276 32.63 20.29 -1.29
N ILE A 277 32.33 21.23 -2.21
CA ILE A 277 31.16 21.09 -3.09
C ILE A 277 31.34 19.91 -4.05
N VAL A 278 32.50 19.77 -4.68
CA VAL A 278 32.79 18.62 -5.55
C VAL A 278 32.71 17.31 -4.78
N ALA A 279 33.31 17.23 -3.61
CA ALA A 279 33.23 16.05 -2.73
C ALA A 279 31.77 15.74 -2.35
N SER A 280 30.97 16.76 -2.01
CA SER A 280 29.55 16.59 -1.71
C SER A 280 28.75 16.02 -2.90
N VAL A 281 29.03 16.49 -4.12
CA VAL A 281 28.38 15.96 -5.33
C VAL A 281 28.80 14.51 -5.59
N LEU A 282 30.08 14.18 -5.47
CA LEU A 282 30.58 12.82 -5.69
C LEU A 282 29.98 11.83 -4.67
N VAL A 283 29.96 12.21 -3.38
CA VAL A 283 29.35 11.38 -2.33
C VAL A 283 27.84 11.27 -2.54
N LEU A 284 27.17 12.34 -2.98
CA LEU A 284 25.74 12.29 -3.28
C LEU A 284 25.45 11.32 -4.43
N VAL A 285 26.26 11.32 -5.49
CA VAL A 285 26.12 10.36 -6.60
C VAL A 285 26.37 8.93 -6.10
N GLY A 286 27.42 8.69 -5.33
CA GLY A 286 27.69 7.40 -4.71
C GLY A 286 26.56 6.93 -3.78
N PHE A 287 25.95 7.86 -3.04
CA PHE A 287 24.81 7.59 -2.18
C PHE A 287 23.56 7.21 -2.98
N VAL A 288 23.27 7.91 -4.07
CA VAL A 288 22.13 7.57 -4.96
C VAL A 288 22.33 6.18 -5.60
N VAL A 289 23.56 5.82 -5.96
CA VAL A 289 23.88 4.48 -6.49
C VAL A 289 23.74 3.40 -5.42
N LEU A 290 24.14 3.71 -4.17
CA LEU A 290 24.05 2.77 -3.05
C LEU A 290 22.62 2.58 -2.55
N VAL A 291 21.81 3.63 -2.56
CA VAL A 291 20.38 3.58 -2.20
C VAL A 291 19.58 3.27 -3.46
N THR A 292 18.56 2.43 -3.36
CA THR A 292 17.65 2.15 -4.49
C THR A 292 17.12 3.46 -5.08
N PRO A 293 17.09 3.65 -6.41
CA PRO A 293 16.71 4.90 -7.05
C PRO A 293 15.21 5.18 -6.93
N GLN A 294 14.77 5.52 -5.74
CA GLN A 294 13.39 5.97 -5.48
C GLN A 294 13.22 7.43 -5.91
N SER A 295 12.02 7.80 -6.36
CA SER A 295 11.68 9.16 -6.80
C SER A 295 12.01 10.24 -5.76
N SER A 296 11.87 9.92 -4.47
CA SER A 296 12.20 10.81 -3.34
C SER A 296 13.69 11.13 -3.24
N VAL A 297 14.56 10.13 -3.43
CA VAL A 297 16.02 10.27 -3.35
C VAL A 297 16.55 11.04 -4.55
N VAL A 298 16.08 10.71 -5.76
CA VAL A 298 16.48 11.38 -7.00
C VAL A 298 16.10 12.86 -6.95
N ARG A 299 14.88 13.19 -6.50
CA ARG A 299 14.45 14.58 -6.33
C ARG A 299 15.32 15.32 -5.31
N ALA A 300 15.61 14.72 -4.17
CA ALA A 300 16.47 15.34 -3.16
C ALA A 300 17.89 15.58 -3.69
N ALA A 301 18.42 14.63 -4.46
CA ALA A 301 19.72 14.76 -5.11
C ALA A 301 19.74 15.92 -6.13
N VAL A 302 18.68 16.06 -6.96
CA VAL A 302 18.54 17.17 -7.91
C VAL A 302 18.42 18.50 -7.17
N MET A 303 17.60 18.60 -6.12
CA MET A 303 17.50 19.80 -5.29
C MET A 303 18.83 20.17 -4.66
N ALA A 304 19.53 19.20 -4.07
CA ALA A 304 20.84 19.41 -3.48
C ALA A 304 21.88 19.88 -4.51
N ALA A 305 21.89 19.28 -5.69
CA ALA A 305 22.75 19.70 -6.79
C ALA A 305 22.49 21.18 -7.19
N ILE A 306 21.20 21.56 -7.35
CA ILE A 306 20.83 22.94 -7.65
C ILE A 306 21.35 23.90 -6.55
N VAL A 307 21.17 23.53 -5.28
CA VAL A 307 21.67 24.33 -4.14
C VAL A 307 23.19 24.43 -4.16
N LEU A 308 23.89 23.33 -4.37
CA LEU A 308 25.37 23.31 -4.42
C LEU A 308 25.90 24.15 -5.59
N PHE A 309 25.34 24.04 -6.78
CA PHE A 309 25.72 24.84 -7.94
C PHE A 309 25.40 26.34 -7.76
N ALA A 310 24.23 26.69 -7.24
CA ALA A 310 23.88 28.08 -6.92
C ALA A 310 24.83 28.67 -5.88
N THR A 311 25.21 27.85 -4.88
CA THR A 311 26.16 28.21 -3.83
C THR A 311 27.56 28.42 -4.41
N LEU A 312 28.00 27.60 -5.36
CA LEU A 312 29.27 27.76 -6.09
C LEU A 312 29.28 29.05 -6.89
N ALA A 313 28.15 29.36 -7.55
CA ALA A 313 27.98 30.61 -8.32
C ALA A 313 27.77 31.86 -7.45
N GLY A 314 27.83 31.76 -6.12
CA GLY A 314 27.64 32.90 -5.20
C GLY A 314 26.23 33.48 -5.16
N ARG A 315 25.22 32.75 -5.68
CA ARG A 315 23.82 33.19 -5.74
C ARG A 315 23.05 32.85 -4.46
N PRO A 316 22.15 33.76 -4.00
CA PRO A 316 21.29 33.43 -2.85
C PRO A 316 20.28 32.34 -3.22
N VAL A 317 20.17 31.36 -2.39
CA VAL A 317 19.25 30.20 -2.58
C VAL A 317 17.98 30.43 -1.77
N ARG A 318 16.82 30.23 -2.40
CA ARG A 318 15.50 30.24 -1.77
C ARG A 318 14.82 28.88 -1.97
N GLY A 319 14.25 28.31 -0.92
CA GLY A 319 13.75 26.93 -0.94
C GLY A 319 12.66 26.68 -1.98
N LEU A 320 11.60 27.49 -2.04
CA LEU A 320 10.49 27.28 -2.98
C LEU A 320 10.88 27.36 -4.47
N PRO A 321 11.67 28.34 -4.95
CA PRO A 321 12.16 28.34 -6.33
C PRO A 321 13.04 27.13 -6.67
N VAL A 322 13.84 26.63 -5.72
CA VAL A 322 14.65 25.42 -5.91
C VAL A 322 13.76 24.19 -6.06
N LEU A 323 12.77 24.04 -5.18
CA LEU A 323 11.80 22.95 -5.26
C LEU A 323 11.06 22.98 -6.60
N ALA A 324 10.54 24.14 -7.00
CA ALA A 324 9.82 24.30 -8.26
C ALA A 324 10.72 23.98 -9.49
N LEU A 325 11.97 24.46 -9.48
CA LEU A 325 12.92 24.15 -10.55
C LEU A 325 13.27 22.68 -10.62
N ALA A 326 13.47 22.02 -9.47
CA ALA A 326 13.72 20.59 -9.39
C ALA A 326 12.52 19.78 -9.92
N ALA A 327 11.30 20.17 -9.54
CA ALA A 327 10.09 19.54 -10.05
C ALA A 327 9.97 19.67 -11.58
N ILE A 328 10.17 20.86 -12.13
CA ILE A 328 10.16 21.08 -13.60
C ILE A 328 11.26 20.23 -14.28
N ALA A 329 12.48 20.20 -13.72
CA ALA A 329 13.59 19.44 -14.30
C ALA A 329 13.30 17.92 -14.31
N LEU A 330 12.75 17.38 -13.22
CA LEU A 330 12.40 15.97 -13.13
C LEU A 330 11.23 15.60 -14.06
N LEU A 331 10.16 16.40 -14.10
CA LEU A 331 9.07 16.22 -15.05
C LEU A 331 9.51 16.35 -16.52
N ALA A 332 10.54 17.15 -16.79
CA ALA A 332 11.15 17.25 -18.13
C ALA A 332 11.97 15.99 -18.49
N THR A 333 12.58 15.34 -17.49
CA THR A 333 13.30 14.07 -17.69
C THR A 333 12.38 12.87 -17.71
N ASP A 334 11.35 12.86 -16.87
CA ASP A 334 10.33 11.81 -16.82
C ASP A 334 8.95 12.41 -16.52
N PRO A 335 8.10 12.60 -17.55
CA PRO A 335 6.76 13.15 -17.38
C PRO A 335 5.79 12.25 -16.58
N TRP A 336 6.02 10.92 -16.52
CA TRP A 336 5.16 9.98 -15.77
C TRP A 336 5.26 10.21 -14.27
N LEU A 337 6.33 10.81 -13.77
CA LEU A 337 6.41 11.29 -12.39
C LEU A 337 5.25 12.22 -12.00
N SER A 338 4.56 12.82 -12.97
CA SER A 338 3.36 13.63 -12.69
C SER A 338 2.21 12.83 -12.10
N ARG A 339 2.19 11.51 -12.29
CA ARG A 339 1.23 10.54 -11.78
C ARG A 339 1.76 9.74 -10.58
N ASP A 340 3.06 9.77 -10.33
CA ASP A 340 3.71 9.08 -9.22
C ASP A 340 3.33 9.72 -7.87
N TYR A 341 2.67 8.94 -7.00
CA TYR A 341 2.28 9.41 -5.68
C TYR A 341 3.47 9.72 -4.78
N GLY A 342 4.57 8.95 -4.88
CA GLY A 342 5.78 9.17 -4.11
C GLY A 342 6.42 10.52 -4.46
N PHE A 343 6.45 10.87 -5.75
CA PHE A 343 6.91 12.17 -6.21
C PHE A 343 5.98 13.30 -5.73
N ALA A 344 4.67 13.13 -5.85
CA ALA A 344 3.68 14.12 -5.40
C ALA A 344 3.79 14.40 -3.90
N LEU A 345 3.77 13.35 -3.08
CA LEU A 345 3.90 13.46 -1.62
C LEU A 345 5.21 14.12 -1.21
N SER A 346 6.30 13.78 -1.89
CA SER A 346 7.60 14.33 -1.58
C SER A 346 7.73 15.81 -1.92
N VAL A 347 7.11 16.28 -3.03
CA VAL A 347 7.03 17.73 -3.37
C VAL A 347 6.13 18.46 -2.39
N LEU A 348 4.97 17.90 -2.05
CA LEU A 348 4.02 18.45 -1.09
C LEU A 348 4.61 18.57 0.31
N ALA A 349 5.28 17.50 0.82
CA ALA A 349 5.95 17.54 2.11
C ALA A 349 6.99 18.65 2.17
N THR A 350 7.89 18.72 1.18
CA THR A 350 8.92 19.77 1.13
C THR A 350 8.30 21.16 1.02
N GLY A 351 7.28 21.34 0.17
CA GLY A 351 6.53 22.59 0.04
C GLY A 351 5.84 22.99 1.35
N GLY A 352 5.19 22.03 1.99
CA GLY A 352 4.56 22.21 3.29
C GLY A 352 5.54 22.65 4.37
N LEU A 353 6.69 21.98 4.46
CA LEU A 353 7.76 22.35 5.38
C LEU A 353 8.25 23.79 5.14
N LEU A 354 8.48 24.16 3.90
CA LEU A 354 8.98 25.50 3.55
C LEU A 354 7.97 26.61 3.84
N VAL A 355 6.67 26.32 3.75
CA VAL A 355 5.61 27.32 3.90
C VAL A 355 5.03 27.32 5.31
N LEU A 356 4.78 26.17 5.91
CA LEU A 356 3.98 26.03 7.14
C LEU A 356 4.82 25.88 8.39
N SER A 357 6.03 25.28 8.36
CA SER A 357 6.79 24.98 9.58
C SER A 357 7.06 26.23 10.42
N GLY A 358 7.49 27.33 9.82
CA GLY A 358 7.77 28.56 10.56
C GLY A 358 6.53 29.21 11.22
N PRO A 359 5.41 29.39 10.49
CA PRO A 359 4.15 29.85 11.09
C PRO A 359 3.64 28.93 12.21
N LEU A 360 3.68 27.62 12.02
CA LEU A 360 3.23 26.63 13.01
C LEU A 360 4.14 26.63 14.25
N THR A 361 5.46 26.66 14.08
CA THR A 361 6.39 26.79 15.22
C THR A 361 6.08 28.02 16.06
N ARG A 362 5.84 29.18 15.46
CA ARG A 362 5.49 30.40 16.17
C ARG A 362 4.14 30.32 16.88
N LEU A 363 3.21 29.58 16.33
CA LEU A 363 1.91 29.34 16.95
C LEU A 363 2.05 28.44 18.17
N LEU A 364 2.71 27.29 18.01
CA LEU A 364 2.91 26.28 19.05
C LEU A 364 3.80 26.80 20.19
N ALA A 365 4.78 27.66 19.87
CA ALA A 365 5.65 28.32 20.87
C ALA A 365 4.91 29.25 21.83
N ARG A 366 3.61 29.49 21.63
CA ARG A 366 2.76 30.20 22.63
C ARG A 366 2.36 29.29 23.78
N ALA A 367 2.34 27.95 23.57
CA ALA A 367 1.89 26.98 24.56
C ALA A 367 3.00 26.04 25.05
N MET A 368 4.14 25.98 24.34
CA MET A 368 5.26 25.08 24.65
C MET A 368 6.61 25.73 24.32
N PRO A 369 7.74 25.22 24.87
CA PRO A 369 9.09 25.73 24.55
C PRO A 369 9.37 25.71 23.06
N PHE A 370 10.10 26.73 22.55
CA PHE A 370 10.36 26.90 21.11
C PHE A 370 10.99 25.66 20.46
N GLY A 371 11.92 24.98 21.13
CA GLY A 371 12.53 23.73 20.61
C GLY A 371 11.51 22.61 20.40
N VAL A 372 10.63 22.39 21.37
CA VAL A 372 9.55 21.40 21.28
C VAL A 372 8.54 21.80 20.19
N ALA A 373 8.18 23.09 20.16
CA ALA A 373 7.30 23.63 19.11
C ALA A 373 7.87 23.42 17.70
N ALA A 374 9.18 23.55 17.51
CA ALA A 374 9.85 23.31 16.24
C ALA A 374 9.80 21.82 15.85
N VAL A 375 10.07 20.91 16.80
CA VAL A 375 10.02 19.46 16.55
C VAL A 375 8.61 18.99 16.16
N VAL A 376 7.56 19.51 16.82
CA VAL A 376 6.17 19.16 16.50
C VAL A 376 5.68 19.83 15.20
N ALA A 377 6.14 21.05 14.92
CA ALA A 377 5.70 21.80 13.74
C ALA A 377 6.16 21.18 12.41
N VAL A 378 7.27 20.44 12.40
CA VAL A 378 7.80 19.79 11.20
C VAL A 378 6.87 18.67 10.72
N PRO A 379 6.60 17.60 11.50
CA PRO A 379 5.68 16.55 11.08
C PRO A 379 4.24 17.07 10.86
N LEU A 380 3.77 18.02 11.67
CA LEU A 380 2.47 18.64 11.47
C LEU A 380 2.37 19.36 10.10
N ALA A 381 3.41 20.10 9.69
CA ALA A 381 3.44 20.77 8.40
C ALA A 381 3.45 19.78 7.23
N ALA A 382 4.21 18.69 7.34
CA ALA A 382 4.26 17.62 6.35
C ALA A 382 2.91 16.90 6.25
N GLN A 383 2.33 16.51 7.38
CA GLN A 383 1.04 15.82 7.41
C GLN A 383 -0.08 16.68 6.83
N LEU A 384 -0.21 17.94 7.21
CA LEU A 384 -1.22 18.85 6.65
C LEU A 384 -1.09 19.04 5.14
N ALA A 385 0.13 18.96 4.59
CA ALA A 385 0.36 19.09 3.16
C ALA A 385 0.11 17.78 2.39
N CYS A 386 0.43 16.63 2.96
CA CYS A 386 0.39 15.33 2.29
C CYS A 386 -0.93 14.59 2.51
N GLN A 387 -1.58 14.76 3.67
CA GLN A 387 -2.76 13.98 4.03
C GLN A 387 -3.90 14.03 3.01
N PRO A 388 -4.22 15.18 2.34
CA PRO A 388 -5.24 15.18 1.29
C PRO A 388 -4.95 14.24 0.12
N VAL A 389 -3.67 13.98 -0.19
CA VAL A 389 -3.29 13.03 -1.25
C VAL A 389 -3.16 11.62 -0.70
N LEU A 390 -2.69 11.47 0.54
CA LEU A 390 -2.57 10.16 1.19
C LEU A 390 -3.91 9.41 1.30
N VAL A 391 -5.03 10.12 1.47
CA VAL A 391 -6.36 9.48 1.52
C VAL A 391 -6.80 8.84 0.20
N LEU A 392 -6.10 9.08 -0.92
CA LEU A 392 -6.30 8.35 -2.17
C LEU A 392 -5.67 6.96 -2.14
N LEU A 393 -4.62 6.78 -1.33
CA LEU A 393 -3.88 5.52 -1.19
C LEU A 393 -4.41 4.70 -0.01
N ASP A 394 -4.70 5.39 1.10
CA ASP A 394 -5.27 4.82 2.31
C ASP A 394 -6.34 5.80 2.82
N PRO A 395 -7.65 5.44 2.73
CA PRO A 395 -8.75 6.31 3.12
C PRO A 395 -8.88 6.41 4.63
N SER A 396 -7.78 6.74 5.29
CA SER A 396 -7.68 6.89 6.74
C SER A 396 -6.87 8.12 7.14
N ILE A 397 -7.11 8.61 8.36
CA ILE A 397 -6.35 9.71 8.97
C ILE A 397 -5.66 9.17 10.22
N PRO A 398 -4.31 9.10 10.26
CA PRO A 398 -3.56 8.65 11.41
C PRO A 398 -3.65 9.66 12.55
N LEU A 399 -4.36 9.29 13.62
CA LEU A 399 -4.63 10.20 14.74
C LEU A 399 -3.34 10.56 15.51
N TYR A 400 -2.47 9.59 15.69
CA TYR A 400 -1.23 9.74 16.45
C TYR A 400 -0.02 10.07 15.57
N GLY A 401 -0.18 10.21 14.24
CA GLY A 401 0.89 10.38 13.29
C GLY A 401 1.85 11.53 13.61
N VAL A 402 1.35 12.71 13.99
CA VAL A 402 2.21 13.87 14.38
C VAL A 402 3.09 13.55 15.58
N VAL A 403 2.52 12.88 16.62
CA VAL A 403 3.25 12.55 17.84
C VAL A 403 4.26 11.43 17.58
N ALA A 404 3.85 10.39 16.86
CA ALA A 404 4.72 9.30 16.47
C ALA A 404 5.93 9.82 15.67
N ASN A 405 5.68 10.68 14.69
CA ASN A 405 6.75 11.31 13.90
C ASN A 405 7.66 12.20 14.74
N ALA A 406 7.11 13.03 15.64
CA ALA A 406 7.92 13.88 16.51
C ALA A 406 8.89 13.09 17.43
N LEU A 407 8.53 11.83 17.76
CA LEU A 407 9.36 10.93 18.56
C LEU A 407 10.32 10.08 17.71
N ALA A 408 9.91 9.69 16.50
CA ALA A 408 10.68 8.80 15.61
C ALA A 408 11.68 9.58 14.74
N GLU A 409 11.29 10.74 14.16
CA GLU A 409 12.12 11.50 13.23
C GLU A 409 13.52 11.87 13.76
N PRO A 410 13.73 12.24 15.04
CA PRO A 410 15.08 12.53 15.55
C PRO A 410 16.04 11.32 15.54
N ALA A 411 15.52 10.10 15.59
CA ALA A 411 16.30 8.87 15.57
C ALA A 411 16.70 8.43 14.14
N ALA A 412 15.90 8.80 13.13
CA ALA A 412 16.11 8.37 11.75
C ALA A 412 17.47 8.80 11.15
N PRO A 413 17.93 10.08 11.28
CA PRO A 413 19.26 10.47 10.81
C PRO A 413 20.41 9.71 11.50
N LEU A 414 20.26 9.35 12.77
CA LEU A 414 21.26 8.57 13.49
C LEU A 414 21.35 7.15 12.94
N ALA A 415 20.20 6.48 12.77
CA ALA A 415 20.12 5.16 12.15
C ALA A 415 20.75 5.16 10.75
N THR A 416 20.37 6.14 9.91
CA THR A 416 20.87 6.25 8.53
C THR A 416 22.37 6.51 8.48
N VAL A 417 22.90 7.51 9.20
CA VAL A 417 24.32 7.89 9.11
C VAL A 417 25.21 6.80 9.68
N ILE A 418 24.88 6.28 10.86
CA ILE A 418 25.67 5.23 11.49
C ILE A 418 25.54 3.92 10.70
N GLY A 419 24.34 3.59 10.23
CA GLY A 419 24.10 2.43 9.37
C GLY A 419 24.87 2.50 8.06
N LEU A 420 24.88 3.67 7.40
CA LEU A 420 25.65 3.90 6.17
C LEU A 420 27.16 3.74 6.39
N LEU A 421 27.68 4.27 7.49
CA LEU A 421 29.09 4.07 7.87
C LEU A 421 29.37 2.59 8.14
N GLY A 422 28.46 1.87 8.80
CA GLY A 422 28.54 0.42 9.00
C GLY A 422 28.56 -0.34 7.68
N CYS A 423 27.63 0.00 6.76
CA CYS A 423 27.55 -0.58 5.43
C CYS A 423 28.88 -0.44 4.65
N LEU A 424 29.49 0.75 4.68
CA LEU A 424 30.76 1.01 4.01
C LEU A 424 31.96 0.35 4.71
N ALA A 425 31.90 0.14 6.04
CA ALA A 425 32.98 -0.45 6.82
C ALA A 425 33.01 -1.99 6.74
N LEU A 426 31.86 -2.64 6.56
CA LEU A 426 31.74 -4.11 6.57
C LEU A 426 32.74 -4.84 5.67
N PRO A 427 32.99 -4.44 4.40
CA PRO A 427 33.92 -5.16 3.55
C PRO A 427 35.39 -4.97 3.93
N ALA A 428 35.76 -3.80 4.47
CA ALA A 428 37.14 -3.43 4.78
C ALA A 428 37.54 -3.78 6.21
N ALA A 429 36.61 -3.68 7.16
CA ALA A 429 36.84 -3.91 8.58
C ALA A 429 35.55 -4.49 9.21
N PRO A 430 35.28 -5.80 9.05
CA PRO A 430 34.02 -6.42 9.47
C PRO A 430 33.66 -6.15 10.93
N TRP A 431 34.61 -6.26 11.85
CA TRP A 431 34.42 -5.99 13.29
C TRP A 431 33.91 -4.55 13.55
N LEU A 432 34.39 -3.57 12.79
CA LEU A 432 33.96 -2.17 12.90
C LEU A 432 32.60 -1.99 12.27
N GLY A 433 32.38 -2.60 11.09
CA GLY A 433 31.09 -2.60 10.40
C GLY A 433 29.98 -3.18 11.28
N GLU A 434 30.18 -4.36 11.85
CA GLU A 434 29.22 -5.01 12.75
C GLU A 434 28.93 -4.17 14.00
N THR A 435 29.96 -3.54 14.58
CA THR A 435 29.80 -2.65 15.74
C THR A 435 28.93 -1.45 15.37
N LEU A 436 29.18 -0.82 14.22
CA LEU A 436 28.39 0.32 13.75
C LEU A 436 26.95 -0.08 13.44
N VAL A 437 26.73 -1.25 12.83
CA VAL A 437 25.39 -1.81 12.58
C VAL A 437 24.66 -2.06 13.91
N ALA A 438 25.32 -2.63 14.91
CA ALA A 438 24.76 -2.82 16.25
C ALA A 438 24.41 -1.49 16.95
N VAL A 439 25.20 -0.43 16.77
CA VAL A 439 24.88 0.90 17.29
C VAL A 439 23.68 1.52 16.53
N ALA A 440 23.62 1.36 15.20
CA ALA A 440 22.53 1.86 14.37
C ALA A 440 21.20 1.11 14.63
N TRP A 441 21.26 -0.13 15.09
CA TRP A 441 20.11 -0.91 15.51
C TRP A 441 19.31 -0.26 16.65
N LEU A 442 19.95 0.44 17.58
CA LEU A 442 19.27 1.10 18.70
C LEU A 442 18.24 2.15 18.23
N PRO A 443 18.60 3.17 17.44
CA PRO A 443 17.61 4.11 16.92
C PRO A 443 16.60 3.46 15.96
N ALA A 444 16.97 2.40 15.22
CA ALA A 444 16.02 1.67 14.38
C ALA A 444 14.98 0.93 15.25
N SER A 445 15.40 0.27 16.33
CA SER A 445 14.51 -0.38 17.29
C SER A 445 13.57 0.62 17.99
N TRP A 446 14.07 1.83 18.29
CA TRP A 446 13.23 2.90 18.82
C TRP A 446 12.11 3.29 17.84
N ILE A 447 12.43 3.46 16.55
CA ILE A 447 11.44 3.80 15.51
C ILE A 447 10.39 2.69 15.40
N ALA A 448 10.80 1.43 15.35
CA ALA A 448 9.90 0.29 15.31
C ALA A 448 8.99 0.23 16.56
N ALA A 449 9.56 0.43 17.75
CA ALA A 449 8.79 0.46 19.00
C ALA A 449 7.77 1.62 19.04
N VAL A 450 8.12 2.80 18.53
CA VAL A 450 7.19 3.93 18.41
C VAL A 450 6.05 3.57 17.45
N ALA A 451 6.36 2.98 16.28
CA ALA A 451 5.33 2.58 15.32
C ALA A 451 4.35 1.57 15.92
N THR A 452 4.85 0.48 16.48
CA THR A 452 4.01 -0.58 17.06
C THR A 452 3.21 -0.09 18.27
N PHE A 453 3.80 0.74 19.14
CA PHE A 453 3.09 1.32 20.28
C PHE A 453 1.91 2.19 19.84
N PHE A 454 2.11 3.15 18.94
CA PHE A 454 1.02 4.04 18.50
C PHE A 454 0.00 3.33 17.62
N ALA A 455 0.39 2.31 16.87
CA ALA A 455 -0.52 1.48 16.11
C ALA A 455 -1.46 0.64 17.02
N SER A 456 -0.98 0.21 18.19
CA SER A 456 -1.78 -0.57 19.15
C SER A 456 -2.76 0.28 19.96
N LEU A 457 -2.72 1.60 19.86
CA LEU A 457 -3.64 2.47 20.59
C LEU A 457 -5.04 2.49 19.94
N PRO A 458 -6.12 2.66 20.75
CA PRO A 458 -7.47 2.77 20.20
C PRO A 458 -7.60 3.90 19.18
N ALA A 459 -8.31 3.66 18.10
CA ALA A 459 -8.52 4.62 17.01
C ALA A 459 -7.21 5.18 16.43
N ALA A 460 -6.18 4.34 16.26
CA ALA A 460 -4.90 4.73 15.66
C ALA A 460 -5.09 5.40 14.30
N SER A 461 -6.06 4.93 13.50
CA SER A 461 -6.50 5.56 12.28
C SER A 461 -8.02 5.83 12.30
N LEU A 462 -8.42 6.97 11.74
CA LEU A 462 -9.83 7.35 11.59
C LEU A 462 -10.24 7.16 10.13
N PRO A 463 -11.31 6.40 9.82
CA PRO A 463 -11.77 6.22 8.45
C PRO A 463 -12.21 7.54 7.84
N TRP A 464 -11.86 7.75 6.56
CA TRP A 464 -12.16 8.94 5.78
C TRP A 464 -12.79 8.54 4.44
N PRO A 465 -13.61 9.39 3.79
CA PRO A 465 -14.16 9.06 2.49
C PRO A 465 -13.08 8.75 1.44
N GLU A 466 -13.33 7.75 0.64
CA GLU A 466 -12.44 7.32 -0.44
C GLU A 466 -12.47 8.26 -1.65
N GLY A 467 -11.46 8.16 -2.50
CA GLY A 467 -11.37 8.78 -3.79
C GLY A 467 -11.33 10.31 -3.78
N LEU A 468 -11.71 10.90 -4.90
CA LEU A 468 -11.60 12.34 -5.14
C LEU A 468 -12.44 13.18 -4.17
N LEU A 469 -13.59 12.67 -3.71
CA LEU A 469 -14.43 13.35 -2.74
C LEU A 469 -13.71 13.51 -1.40
N GLY A 470 -13.06 12.44 -0.92
CA GLY A 470 -12.27 12.46 0.31
C GLY A 470 -11.10 13.43 0.24
N LEU A 471 -10.36 13.41 -0.88
CA LEU A 471 -9.28 14.35 -1.14
C LEU A 471 -9.78 15.80 -1.07
N LEU A 472 -10.84 16.14 -1.82
CA LEU A 472 -11.35 17.51 -1.89
C LEU A 472 -11.88 17.98 -0.53
N LEU A 473 -12.64 17.13 0.17
CA LEU A 473 -13.16 17.46 1.50
C LEU A 473 -12.02 17.75 2.48
N LEU A 474 -11.00 16.90 2.52
CA LEU A 474 -9.86 17.07 3.43
C LEU A 474 -9.01 18.28 3.05
N ALA A 475 -8.79 18.53 1.76
CA ALA A 475 -8.07 19.72 1.30
C ALA A 475 -8.81 21.02 1.68
N ILE A 476 -10.14 21.04 1.57
CA ILE A 476 -10.98 22.18 1.99
C ILE A 476 -10.89 22.36 3.51
N VAL A 477 -11.10 21.31 4.29
CA VAL A 477 -11.05 21.36 5.76
C VAL A 477 -9.67 21.82 6.23
N THR A 478 -8.60 21.26 5.67
CA THR A 478 -7.22 21.66 6.00
C THR A 478 -6.96 23.13 5.66
N THR A 479 -7.37 23.58 4.47
CA THR A 479 -7.21 24.99 4.05
C THR A 479 -7.97 25.94 4.96
N LEU A 480 -9.24 25.64 5.26
CA LEU A 480 -10.07 26.42 6.18
C LEU A 480 -9.48 26.45 7.60
N GLY A 481 -8.99 25.32 8.08
CA GLY A 481 -8.28 25.22 9.36
C GLY A 481 -7.04 26.10 9.41
N LEU A 482 -6.21 26.07 8.38
CA LEU A 482 -5.04 26.93 8.26
C LEU A 482 -5.40 28.42 8.20
N VAL A 483 -6.45 28.80 7.46
CA VAL A 483 -6.96 30.18 7.42
C VAL A 483 -7.47 30.61 8.79
N ALA A 484 -8.22 29.75 9.48
CA ALA A 484 -8.75 30.04 10.81
C ALA A 484 -7.62 30.29 11.84
N VAL A 485 -6.56 29.50 11.77
CA VAL A 485 -5.48 29.49 12.76
C VAL A 485 -4.38 30.51 12.41
N LEU A 486 -3.93 30.56 11.13
CA LEU A 486 -2.80 31.39 10.70
C LEU A 486 -3.19 32.72 10.09
N GLY A 487 -4.45 32.92 9.70
CA GLY A 487 -4.92 34.09 8.94
C GLY A 487 -4.86 35.45 9.67
N GLY A 488 -4.30 35.53 10.88
CA GLY A 488 -4.17 36.75 11.67
C GLY A 488 -2.78 37.38 11.72
N GLY A 489 -1.81 36.89 10.96
CA GLY A 489 -0.38 37.19 11.14
C GLY A 489 0.22 38.31 10.27
N THR A 490 -0.50 39.05 9.47
CA THR A 490 0.07 39.93 8.45
C THR A 490 0.01 41.45 8.74
N GLN A 491 -0.30 41.91 9.95
CA GLN A 491 -0.19 43.33 10.29
C GLN A 491 0.52 43.55 11.63
N GLY A 492 1.82 43.56 11.58
CA GLY A 492 2.71 44.03 12.62
C GLY A 492 3.94 44.72 11.97
N GLY A 493 3.72 45.61 11.05
CA GLY A 493 4.71 46.54 10.56
C GLY A 493 4.46 47.90 11.16
N ASP A 494 5.38 48.42 12.01
CA ASP A 494 5.43 49.79 12.47
C ASP A 494 5.25 50.78 11.31
N VAL A 495 4.08 51.35 11.21
CA VAL A 495 3.89 52.63 10.55
C VAL A 495 3.55 53.61 11.69
N ARG A 496 4.57 54.16 12.32
CA ARG A 496 4.46 55.44 12.98
C ARG A 496 4.23 56.49 11.91
N GLY A 497 2.97 56.91 11.77
CA GLY A 497 2.65 58.07 10.91
C GLY A 497 1.21 58.08 10.47
N SER A 498 0.46 59.03 11.03
CA SER A 498 -0.84 59.58 10.66
C SER A 498 -2.11 58.76 10.86
N GLY A 499 -2.96 59.37 11.62
CA GLY A 499 -4.31 59.24 12.04
C GLY A 499 -5.33 58.45 11.23
N ALA A 500 -6.20 57.84 12.01
CA ALA A 500 -7.58 57.49 11.69
C ALA A 500 -7.86 56.84 10.35
N VAL A 501 -7.99 55.52 10.34
CA VAL A 501 -8.92 54.61 9.71
C VAL A 501 -8.33 53.19 9.80
N GLY A 502 -8.45 52.48 10.91
CA GLY A 502 -7.84 51.17 11.18
C GLY A 502 -8.78 50.06 11.66
N GLY A 503 -10.04 50.36 11.99
CA GLY A 503 -10.94 49.39 12.62
C GLY A 503 -11.50 48.32 11.66
N GLY A 504 -11.67 48.63 10.39
CA GLY A 504 -12.32 47.73 9.42
C GLY A 504 -11.51 46.49 9.00
N GLY A 505 -10.19 46.60 8.88
CA GLY A 505 -9.30 45.53 8.45
C GLY A 505 -9.16 44.40 9.49
N MET A 506 -9.07 44.77 10.77
CA MET A 506 -8.91 43.81 11.86
C MET A 506 -10.22 43.05 12.14
N VAL A 507 -11.37 43.71 12.05
CA VAL A 507 -12.69 43.08 12.17
C VAL A 507 -12.97 42.14 11.02
N ARG A 508 -12.58 42.52 9.80
CA ARG A 508 -12.73 41.68 8.60
C ARG A 508 -11.88 40.41 8.69
N SER A 509 -10.63 40.51 9.11
CA SER A 509 -9.76 39.34 9.27
C SER A 509 -10.28 38.37 10.36
N ARG A 510 -10.79 38.87 11.49
CA ARG A 510 -11.39 38.07 12.55
C ARG A 510 -12.67 37.38 12.08
N ARG A 511 -13.53 38.04 11.31
CA ARG A 511 -14.74 37.45 10.72
C ARG A 511 -14.40 36.31 9.77
N ILE A 512 -13.45 36.50 8.86
CA ILE A 512 -13.01 35.46 7.92
C ILE A 512 -12.52 34.22 8.67
N ARG A 513 -11.72 34.40 9.71
CA ARG A 513 -11.22 33.29 10.54
C ARG A 513 -12.33 32.54 11.26
N LEU A 514 -13.29 33.25 11.85
CA LEU A 514 -14.44 32.64 12.54
C LEU A 514 -15.34 31.89 11.55
N VAL A 515 -15.60 32.45 10.38
CA VAL A 515 -16.36 31.78 9.31
C VAL A 515 -15.62 30.54 8.83
N ALA A 516 -14.30 30.63 8.56
CA ALA A 516 -13.51 29.48 8.15
C ALA A 516 -13.53 28.36 9.21
N ALA A 517 -13.37 28.71 10.49
CA ALA A 517 -13.45 27.74 11.58
C ALA A 517 -14.86 27.12 11.69
N ALA A 518 -15.92 27.94 11.59
CA ALA A 518 -17.29 27.46 11.67
C ALA A 518 -17.64 26.51 10.49
N VAL A 519 -17.21 26.83 9.27
CA VAL A 519 -17.43 25.98 8.10
C VAL A 519 -16.64 24.68 8.21
N ALA A 520 -15.36 24.74 8.64
CA ALA A 520 -14.57 23.52 8.85
C ALA A 520 -15.19 22.60 9.91
N LEU A 521 -15.63 23.16 11.03
CA LEU A 521 -16.31 22.41 12.10
C LEU A 521 -17.64 21.83 11.61
N ALA A 522 -18.42 22.59 10.84
CA ALA A 522 -19.69 22.11 10.27
C ALA A 522 -19.47 20.93 9.29
N LEU A 523 -18.42 20.98 8.45
CA LEU A 523 -18.06 19.88 7.55
C LEU A 523 -17.64 18.63 8.32
N LEU A 524 -16.80 18.80 9.35
CA LEU A 524 -16.36 17.70 10.21
C LEU A 524 -17.52 17.09 11.01
N ALA A 525 -18.37 17.92 11.60
CA ALA A 525 -19.54 17.48 12.36
C ALA A 525 -20.56 16.80 11.44
N GLY A 526 -20.79 17.33 10.22
CA GLY A 526 -21.65 16.72 9.22
C GLY A 526 -21.16 15.35 8.79
N PHE A 527 -19.84 15.23 8.54
CA PHE A 527 -19.22 13.95 8.20
C PHE A 527 -19.30 12.94 9.37
N ALA A 528 -18.91 13.35 10.58
CA ALA A 528 -19.00 12.50 11.78
C ALA A 528 -20.45 12.07 12.08
N GLY A 529 -21.41 12.99 11.90
CA GLY A 529 -22.82 12.69 12.07
C GLY A 529 -23.36 11.70 10.99
N ALA A 530 -22.95 11.89 9.74
CA ALA A 530 -23.32 10.99 8.66
C ALA A 530 -22.75 9.56 8.85
N THR A 531 -21.45 9.46 9.21
CA THR A 531 -20.79 8.16 9.44
C THR A 531 -21.34 7.45 10.68
N ALA A 532 -21.52 8.18 11.80
CA ALA A 532 -22.13 7.63 13.01
C ALA A 532 -23.58 7.20 12.76
N GLY A 533 -24.36 8.05 12.06
CA GLY A 533 -25.74 7.76 11.69
C GLY A 533 -25.86 6.53 10.80
N ALA A 534 -24.97 6.41 9.80
CA ALA A 534 -24.92 5.23 8.91
C ALA A 534 -24.59 3.95 9.70
N ARG A 535 -23.60 3.99 10.60
CA ARG A 535 -23.25 2.83 11.44
C ARG A 535 -24.39 2.41 12.35
N VAL A 536 -25.07 3.38 13.01
CA VAL A 536 -26.22 3.08 13.88
C VAL A 536 -27.38 2.51 13.04
N ALA A 537 -27.66 3.08 11.87
CA ALA A 537 -28.71 2.58 10.99
C ALA A 537 -28.40 1.16 10.51
N GLN A 538 -27.15 0.86 10.15
CA GLN A 538 -26.70 -0.50 9.79
C GLN A 538 -26.84 -1.49 10.94
N GLN A 539 -26.44 -1.10 12.17
CA GLN A 539 -26.59 -1.96 13.36
C GLN A 539 -28.06 -2.26 13.66
N LEU A 540 -28.92 -1.25 13.55
CA LEU A 540 -30.38 -1.42 13.77
C LEU A 540 -31.05 -2.24 12.66
N ALA A 541 -30.50 -2.24 11.46
CA ALA A 541 -31.00 -3.02 10.33
C ALA A 541 -30.53 -4.48 10.32
N ARG A 542 -29.57 -4.86 11.18
CA ARG A 542 -29.08 -6.24 11.27
C ARG A 542 -30.20 -7.18 11.73
N PRO A 543 -30.43 -8.29 11.02
CA PRO A 543 -31.41 -9.28 11.45
C PRO A 543 -30.95 -9.95 12.77
N ALA A 544 -31.81 -9.91 13.79
CA ALA A 544 -31.51 -10.55 15.07
C ALA A 544 -31.53 -12.09 15.01
N ASP A 545 -32.20 -12.62 13.99
CA ASP A 545 -32.43 -14.06 13.74
C ASP A 545 -31.48 -14.64 12.68
N TRP A 546 -30.34 -13.97 12.42
CA TRP A 546 -29.34 -14.52 11.50
C TRP A 546 -28.84 -15.91 11.96
N GLN A 547 -28.60 -16.80 11.03
CA GLN A 547 -28.11 -18.16 11.28
C GLN A 547 -26.74 -18.41 10.64
N ILE A 548 -26.43 -17.74 9.51
CA ILE A 548 -25.12 -17.83 8.89
C ILE A 548 -24.57 -16.41 8.75
N ALA A 549 -23.30 -16.20 9.10
CA ALA A 549 -22.61 -14.92 8.97
C ALA A 549 -21.24 -15.12 8.30
N ALA A 550 -21.05 -14.54 7.11
CA ALA A 550 -19.74 -14.51 6.45
C ALA A 550 -19.03 -13.21 6.80
N CYS A 551 -17.92 -13.32 7.48
CA CYS A 551 -17.09 -12.21 7.92
C CYS A 551 -16.31 -11.60 6.76
N ASP A 552 -16.22 -10.28 6.68
CA ASP A 552 -15.28 -9.59 5.80
C ASP A 552 -13.90 -9.58 6.46
N ILE A 553 -13.09 -10.59 6.13
CA ILE A 553 -11.77 -10.83 6.73
C ILE A 553 -10.63 -10.73 5.70
N GLY A 554 -10.87 -10.08 4.54
CA GLY A 554 -9.96 -10.07 3.42
C GLY A 554 -10.04 -11.35 2.58
N GLN A 555 -8.93 -11.71 1.92
CA GLN A 555 -8.86 -12.96 1.17
C GLN A 555 -8.79 -14.13 2.14
N GLY A 556 -9.83 -14.98 2.17
CA GLY A 556 -9.91 -16.13 3.07
C GLY A 556 -11.33 -16.39 3.58
N ASP A 557 -11.47 -17.34 4.46
CA ASP A 557 -12.74 -17.80 4.98
C ASP A 557 -12.85 -17.66 6.50
N ALA A 558 -13.96 -17.06 6.95
CA ALA A 558 -14.43 -17.12 8.32
C ALA A 558 -15.95 -17.00 8.30
N VAL A 559 -16.63 -18.12 8.46
CA VAL A 559 -18.08 -18.18 8.40
C VAL A 559 -18.65 -18.76 9.68
N LEU A 560 -19.54 -18.02 10.31
CA LEU A 560 -20.23 -18.42 11.53
C LEU A 560 -21.56 -19.11 11.19
N VAL A 561 -21.87 -20.18 11.94
CA VAL A 561 -23.16 -20.85 11.92
C VAL A 561 -23.74 -20.80 13.34
N ARG A 562 -24.97 -20.29 13.48
CA ARG A 562 -25.67 -20.16 14.76
C ARG A 562 -26.93 -21.03 14.79
N SER A 563 -27.06 -21.84 15.82
CA SER A 563 -28.25 -22.69 16.03
C SER A 563 -28.50 -22.92 17.52
N GLY A 564 -29.72 -22.71 17.99
CA GLY A 564 -30.11 -22.99 19.38
C GLY A 564 -29.29 -22.23 20.45
N GLY A 565 -28.65 -21.13 20.08
CA GLY A 565 -27.76 -20.35 20.96
C GLY A 565 -26.30 -20.80 20.93
N GLU A 566 -25.98 -21.90 20.24
CA GLU A 566 -24.61 -22.36 19.99
C GLU A 566 -24.04 -21.77 18.70
N ILE A 567 -22.72 -21.55 18.68
CA ILE A 567 -21.97 -20.92 17.58
C ILE A 567 -20.89 -21.86 17.06
N ALA A 568 -20.96 -22.20 15.78
CA ALA A 568 -19.81 -22.74 15.08
C ALA A 568 -19.10 -21.62 14.28
N LEU A 569 -17.77 -21.71 14.21
CA LEU A 569 -16.93 -20.92 13.30
C LEU A 569 -16.23 -21.89 12.35
N VAL A 570 -16.43 -21.71 11.06
CA VAL A 570 -15.74 -22.46 10.00
C VAL A 570 -14.66 -21.55 9.43
N ASP A 571 -13.42 -21.96 9.68
CA ASP A 571 -12.17 -21.23 9.39
C ASP A 571 -12.04 -19.89 10.13
N THR A 572 -10.85 -19.34 10.14
CA THR A 572 -10.51 -18.13 10.93
C THR A 572 -10.00 -16.97 10.09
N GLY A 573 -9.85 -17.18 8.79
CA GLY A 573 -9.26 -16.20 7.89
C GLY A 573 -7.77 -15.98 8.10
N PRO A 574 -7.18 -15.02 7.37
CA PRO A 574 -5.73 -14.74 7.40
C PRO A 574 -5.28 -13.87 8.57
N ASP A 575 -6.17 -13.08 9.16
CA ASP A 575 -5.83 -12.00 10.07
C ASP A 575 -6.66 -12.02 11.37
N PRO A 576 -6.01 -12.15 12.55
CA PRO A 576 -6.71 -12.21 13.83
C PRO A 576 -7.44 -10.91 14.20
N GLU A 577 -6.98 -9.74 13.72
CA GLU A 577 -7.65 -8.47 14.01
C GLU A 577 -8.96 -8.33 13.22
N LEU A 578 -8.98 -8.78 11.96
CA LEU A 578 -10.18 -8.79 11.13
C LEU A 578 -11.23 -9.72 11.73
N LEU A 579 -10.82 -10.92 12.13
CA LEU A 579 -11.71 -11.88 12.79
C LEU A 579 -12.23 -11.33 14.12
N THR A 580 -11.35 -10.78 14.97
CA THR A 580 -11.75 -10.17 16.25
C THR A 580 -12.82 -9.10 16.03
N ARG A 581 -12.63 -8.22 15.05
CA ARG A 581 -13.62 -7.18 14.72
C ARG A 581 -14.97 -7.76 14.33
N CYS A 582 -14.98 -8.81 13.51
CA CYS A 582 -16.22 -9.47 13.10
C CYS A 582 -16.95 -10.09 14.30
N LEU A 583 -16.22 -10.82 15.15
CA LEU A 583 -16.78 -11.46 16.35
C LEU A 583 -17.33 -10.43 17.35
N ASP A 584 -16.59 -9.33 17.57
CA ASP A 584 -17.02 -8.24 18.46
C ASP A 584 -18.24 -7.50 17.89
N ASP A 585 -18.29 -7.26 16.60
CA ASP A 585 -19.42 -6.64 15.89
C ASP A 585 -20.71 -7.48 15.99
N LEU A 586 -20.58 -8.80 16.04
CA LEU A 586 -21.67 -9.73 16.21
C LEU A 586 -21.94 -10.09 17.68
N GLY A 587 -21.11 -9.61 18.61
CA GLY A 587 -21.24 -9.86 20.04
C GLY A 587 -20.90 -11.29 20.46
N ILE A 588 -19.98 -11.96 19.72
CA ILE A 588 -19.62 -13.37 19.96
C ILE A 588 -18.38 -13.42 20.84
N ALA A 589 -18.55 -13.90 22.06
CA ALA A 589 -17.47 -14.07 23.03
C ALA A 589 -16.93 -15.50 23.10
N ARG A 590 -17.72 -16.50 22.69
CA ARG A 590 -17.39 -17.92 22.79
C ARG A 590 -17.80 -18.66 21.51
N ILE A 591 -17.07 -19.69 21.18
CA ILE A 591 -17.27 -20.55 20.00
C ILE A 591 -17.41 -21.97 20.53
N ASP A 592 -18.58 -22.58 20.33
CA ASP A 592 -18.87 -23.93 20.79
C ASP A 592 -18.19 -24.98 19.89
N LEU A 593 -18.09 -24.68 18.58
CA LEU A 593 -17.43 -25.53 17.60
C LEU A 593 -16.56 -24.69 16.63
N LEU A 594 -15.26 -24.92 16.65
CA LEU A 594 -14.35 -24.43 15.59
C LEU A 594 -14.15 -25.54 14.56
N VAL A 595 -14.26 -25.21 13.30
CA VAL A 595 -13.93 -26.11 12.19
C VAL A 595 -12.76 -25.49 11.44
N LEU A 596 -11.62 -26.17 11.36
CA LEU A 596 -10.53 -25.80 10.46
C LEU A 596 -10.57 -26.75 9.27
N SER A 597 -10.97 -26.21 8.12
CA SER A 597 -11.12 -27.00 6.89
C SER A 597 -9.80 -27.59 6.45
N HIS A 598 -8.75 -26.79 6.45
CA HIS A 598 -7.36 -27.15 6.21
C HIS A 598 -6.44 -26.07 6.83
N PHE A 599 -5.11 -26.17 6.65
CA PHE A 599 -4.17 -25.36 7.41
C PHE A 599 -3.49 -24.23 6.60
N ASP A 600 -4.07 -23.82 5.47
CA ASP A 600 -3.54 -22.69 4.71
C ASP A 600 -3.81 -21.36 5.45
N LEU A 601 -2.95 -20.37 5.24
CA LEU A 601 -2.93 -19.12 6.03
C LEU A 601 -4.25 -18.37 5.98
N ASP A 602 -4.90 -18.36 4.85
CA ASP A 602 -6.20 -17.69 4.61
C ASP A 602 -7.40 -18.40 5.28
N HIS A 603 -7.15 -19.56 5.93
CA HIS A 603 -8.11 -20.31 6.75
C HIS A 603 -7.73 -20.38 8.23
N VAL A 604 -6.44 -20.34 8.57
CA VAL A 604 -5.99 -20.50 9.97
C VAL A 604 -5.20 -19.31 10.53
N GLY A 605 -4.83 -18.32 9.71
CA GLY A 605 -4.01 -17.19 10.13
C GLY A 605 -4.64 -16.35 11.25
N GLY A 606 -5.97 -16.31 11.31
CA GLY A 606 -6.74 -15.63 12.35
C GLY A 606 -6.93 -16.41 13.65
N ALA A 607 -6.40 -17.63 13.79
CA ALA A 607 -6.64 -18.51 14.92
C ALA A 607 -6.29 -17.93 16.29
N ASP A 608 -5.30 -17.02 16.36
CA ASP A 608 -4.92 -16.33 17.59
C ASP A 608 -6.09 -15.53 18.21
N ALA A 609 -7.05 -15.06 17.39
CA ALA A 609 -8.23 -14.33 17.86
C ALA A 609 -9.20 -15.21 18.69
N VAL A 610 -9.12 -16.51 18.52
CA VAL A 610 -10.06 -17.46 19.12
C VAL A 610 -9.43 -18.39 20.16
N LEU A 611 -8.11 -18.32 20.39
CA LEU A 611 -7.45 -19.07 21.45
C LEU A 611 -8.07 -18.74 22.83
N GLY A 612 -8.48 -19.77 23.54
CA GLY A 612 -9.17 -19.64 24.84
C GLY A 612 -10.66 -19.28 24.77
N ARG A 613 -11.23 -19.16 23.55
CA ARG A 613 -12.67 -18.93 23.30
C ARG A 613 -13.39 -20.15 22.72
N VAL A 614 -12.66 -21.20 22.38
CA VAL A 614 -13.16 -22.41 21.70
C VAL A 614 -13.33 -23.54 22.68
N ASP A 615 -14.50 -24.20 22.66
CA ASP A 615 -14.76 -25.38 23.48
C ASP A 615 -14.29 -26.66 22.77
N ARG A 616 -14.69 -26.83 21.53
CA ARG A 616 -14.34 -27.97 20.69
C ARG A 616 -13.85 -27.49 19.33
N ALA A 617 -12.82 -28.14 18.82
CA ALA A 617 -12.37 -27.95 17.45
C ALA A 617 -12.37 -29.26 16.69
N VAL A 618 -12.79 -29.24 15.42
CA VAL A 618 -12.63 -30.31 14.46
C VAL A 618 -11.72 -29.84 13.34
N VAL A 619 -10.73 -30.65 13.00
CA VAL A 619 -9.67 -30.26 12.07
C VAL A 619 -9.46 -31.30 10.98
N GLY A 620 -8.98 -30.86 9.84
CA GLY A 620 -8.51 -31.69 8.74
C GLY A 620 -7.18 -32.40 9.06
N PRO A 621 -6.68 -33.21 8.13
CA PRO A 621 -5.36 -33.84 8.26
C PRO A 621 -4.25 -32.81 8.22
N SER A 622 -3.29 -32.92 9.16
CA SER A 622 -2.08 -32.09 9.22
C SER A 622 -1.14 -32.41 8.06
N GLY A 623 -0.60 -31.37 7.43
CA GLY A 623 0.45 -31.46 6.41
C GLY A 623 1.87 -31.29 6.95
N GLY A 624 2.04 -30.82 8.21
CA GLY A 624 3.36 -30.54 8.73
C GLY A 624 3.43 -29.98 10.15
N ALA A 625 4.65 -29.66 10.59
CA ALA A 625 4.93 -29.24 11.96
C ALA A 625 4.31 -27.88 12.35
N SER A 626 3.94 -27.02 11.39
CA SER A 626 3.19 -25.77 11.62
C SER A 626 1.79 -26.07 12.12
N ASP A 627 1.10 -26.98 11.46
CA ASP A 627 -0.26 -27.39 11.71
C ASP A 627 -0.37 -28.07 13.06
N ASP A 628 0.57 -28.99 13.34
CA ASP A 628 0.67 -29.67 14.63
C ASP A 628 0.86 -28.69 15.80
N ARG A 629 1.58 -27.58 15.56
CA ARG A 629 1.75 -26.51 16.56
C ARG A 629 0.44 -25.78 16.82
N LEU A 630 -0.31 -25.43 15.78
CA LEU A 630 -1.60 -24.77 15.93
C LEU A 630 -2.58 -25.66 16.70
N VAL A 631 -2.65 -26.97 16.36
CA VAL A 631 -3.46 -27.94 17.10
C VAL A 631 -3.05 -27.98 18.58
N ALA A 632 -1.74 -28.01 18.87
CA ALA A 632 -1.23 -27.98 20.23
C ALA A 632 -1.57 -26.67 20.97
N ASP A 633 -1.62 -25.52 20.26
CA ASP A 633 -1.99 -24.22 20.83
C ASP A 633 -3.50 -24.19 21.18
N LEU A 634 -4.36 -24.71 20.34
CA LEU A 634 -5.77 -24.88 20.63
C LEU A 634 -6.00 -25.78 21.87
N VAL A 635 -5.34 -26.92 21.94
CA VAL A 635 -5.39 -27.81 23.11
C VAL A 635 -4.89 -27.13 24.38
N ARG A 636 -3.76 -26.42 24.29
CA ARG A 636 -3.19 -25.68 25.45
C ARG A 636 -4.09 -24.54 25.92
N SER A 637 -4.86 -23.95 25.01
CA SER A 637 -5.82 -22.88 25.34
C SER A 637 -7.15 -23.41 25.88
N GLY A 638 -7.33 -24.74 25.93
CA GLY A 638 -8.47 -25.40 26.58
C GLY A 638 -9.49 -26.07 25.63
N ALA A 639 -9.27 -26.00 24.31
CA ALA A 639 -10.15 -26.66 23.36
C ALA A 639 -9.97 -28.17 23.32
N VAL A 640 -11.06 -28.93 23.13
CA VAL A 640 -11.01 -30.34 22.76
C VAL A 640 -10.88 -30.43 21.24
N VAL A 641 -9.77 -30.97 20.73
CA VAL A 641 -9.49 -31.03 19.30
C VAL A 641 -9.59 -32.47 18.79
N ASP A 642 -10.42 -32.68 17.78
CA ASP A 642 -10.60 -33.94 17.10
C ASP A 642 -10.24 -33.82 15.62
N GLN A 643 -9.38 -34.70 15.11
CA GLN A 643 -9.18 -34.82 13.67
C GLN A 643 -10.36 -35.65 13.10
N VAL A 644 -11.02 -35.11 12.07
CA VAL A 644 -12.25 -35.70 11.54
C VAL A 644 -12.08 -36.26 10.13
N SER A 645 -12.96 -37.17 9.78
CA SER A 645 -13.04 -37.81 8.49
C SER A 645 -14.48 -38.10 8.09
N ARG A 646 -14.67 -38.46 6.84
CA ARG A 646 -15.98 -38.81 6.30
C ARG A 646 -16.74 -39.82 7.19
N GLY A 647 -17.97 -39.46 7.54
CA GLY A 647 -18.88 -40.26 8.38
C GLY A 647 -18.94 -39.81 9.83
N ASP A 648 -17.99 -38.94 10.26
CA ASP A 648 -18.06 -38.32 11.57
C ASP A 648 -19.22 -37.32 11.62
N THR A 649 -19.91 -37.25 12.74
CA THR A 649 -21.09 -36.41 12.94
C THR A 649 -21.10 -35.79 14.32
N GLY A 650 -21.76 -34.67 14.47
CA GLY A 650 -22.02 -34.06 15.77
C GLY A 650 -23.23 -33.13 15.73
N LEU A 651 -23.48 -32.44 16.83
CA LEU A 651 -24.60 -31.52 16.97
C LEU A 651 -24.08 -30.08 17.20
N LEU A 652 -24.86 -29.14 16.72
CA LEU A 652 -24.75 -27.71 17.00
C LEU A 652 -26.17 -27.18 17.22
N GLY A 653 -26.61 -27.09 18.48
CA GLY A 653 -27.98 -26.75 18.79
C GLY A 653 -29.01 -27.65 18.12
N GLU A 654 -29.82 -27.10 17.21
CA GLU A 654 -30.86 -27.83 16.45
C GLU A 654 -30.33 -28.41 15.13
N LEU A 655 -29.04 -28.19 14.79
CA LEU A 655 -28.41 -28.71 13.59
C LEU A 655 -27.51 -29.91 13.89
N ARG A 656 -27.50 -30.86 12.95
CA ARG A 656 -26.49 -31.93 12.91
C ARG A 656 -25.46 -31.54 11.84
N TYR A 657 -24.19 -31.57 12.20
CA TYR A 657 -23.15 -31.55 11.18
C TYR A 657 -22.71 -32.97 10.82
N SER A 658 -22.40 -33.16 9.54
CA SER A 658 -21.89 -34.40 8.98
C SER A 658 -20.67 -34.13 8.13
N VAL A 659 -19.58 -34.85 8.39
CA VAL A 659 -18.34 -34.74 7.60
C VAL A 659 -18.48 -35.58 6.33
N LEU A 660 -18.39 -34.93 5.18
CA LEU A 660 -18.50 -35.56 3.87
C LEU A 660 -17.12 -35.87 3.24
N TRP A 661 -16.07 -35.18 3.66
CA TRP A 661 -14.68 -35.29 3.20
C TRP A 661 -13.74 -34.75 4.29
N PRO A 662 -12.48 -35.20 4.40
CA PRO A 662 -11.79 -36.26 3.64
C PRO A 662 -12.14 -37.67 4.09
N ARG A 663 -11.65 -38.68 3.36
CA ARG A 663 -11.74 -40.09 3.80
C ARG A 663 -10.75 -40.34 4.95
N ALA A 664 -11.08 -41.31 5.83
CA ALA A 664 -10.19 -41.69 6.93
C ALA A 664 -8.79 -42.16 6.49
N ARG A 665 -8.66 -42.62 5.24
CA ARG A 665 -7.39 -42.90 4.58
C ARG A 665 -7.30 -42.03 3.31
N LEU A 666 -6.38 -41.09 3.31
CA LEU A 666 -6.23 -40.14 2.20
C LEU A 666 -5.85 -40.78 0.85
N GLY A 667 -5.10 -41.91 0.88
CA GLY A 667 -4.65 -42.57 -0.36
C GLY A 667 -3.70 -41.70 -1.17
N SER A 668 -4.15 -41.18 -2.32
CA SER A 668 -3.40 -40.29 -3.21
C SER A 668 -3.80 -38.82 -3.02
N VAL A 669 -4.57 -38.48 -1.99
CA VAL A 669 -4.95 -37.12 -1.66
C VAL A 669 -3.91 -36.57 -0.70
N GLU A 670 -3.41 -35.38 -0.96
CA GLU A 670 -2.45 -34.71 -0.10
C GLU A 670 -3.18 -33.83 0.95
N PRO A 671 -2.61 -33.63 2.15
CA PRO A 671 -3.07 -32.61 3.08
C PRO A 671 -3.06 -31.21 2.45
N GLY A 672 -3.93 -30.31 2.91
CA GLY A 672 -4.16 -28.98 2.31
C GLY A 672 -5.51 -28.97 1.57
N ASN A 673 -5.62 -28.18 0.48
CA ASN A 673 -6.84 -27.94 -0.27
C ASN A 673 -7.55 -29.25 -0.69
N ASP A 674 -6.82 -30.24 -1.20
CA ASP A 674 -7.37 -31.51 -1.64
C ASP A 674 -8.00 -32.34 -0.52
N ALA A 675 -7.60 -32.13 0.73
CA ALA A 675 -8.10 -32.79 1.92
C ALA A 675 -8.89 -31.86 2.84
N SER A 676 -9.35 -30.71 2.37
CA SER A 676 -10.22 -29.79 3.12
C SER A 676 -11.43 -30.51 3.73
N VAL A 677 -11.73 -30.24 4.98
CA VAL A 677 -12.93 -30.79 5.63
C VAL A 677 -14.17 -30.21 4.99
N VAL A 678 -14.98 -31.05 4.39
CA VAL A 678 -16.28 -30.66 3.86
C VAL A 678 -17.36 -31.06 4.86
N LEU A 679 -18.18 -30.11 5.27
CA LEU A 679 -19.24 -30.26 6.24
C LEU A 679 -20.60 -29.91 5.65
N ALA A 680 -21.62 -30.72 5.97
CA ALA A 680 -23.00 -30.34 5.79
C ALA A 680 -23.65 -30.13 7.16
N PHE A 681 -24.38 -29.03 7.34
CA PHE A 681 -25.25 -28.76 8.49
C PHE A 681 -26.70 -28.95 8.04
N GLU A 682 -27.42 -29.85 8.73
CA GLU A 682 -28.80 -30.16 8.41
C GLU A 682 -29.66 -30.11 9.70
N PRO A 683 -30.91 -29.63 9.62
CA PRO A 683 -31.82 -29.66 10.77
C PRO A 683 -32.06 -31.10 11.28
N VAL A 684 -32.01 -31.27 12.60
CA VAL A 684 -32.32 -32.57 13.23
C VAL A 684 -33.82 -32.88 13.19
N ALA A 685 -34.66 -31.85 13.26
CA ALA A 685 -36.12 -31.88 13.20
C ALA A 685 -36.62 -30.56 12.59
N GLU A 686 -37.91 -30.41 12.36
CA GLU A 686 -38.52 -29.15 12.00
C GLU A 686 -38.23 -28.08 13.07
N CYS A 687 -37.48 -27.06 12.71
CA CYS A 687 -37.20 -25.93 13.58
C CYS A 687 -38.40 -24.99 13.64
N ALA A 688 -38.81 -24.57 14.80
CA ALA A 688 -40.00 -23.73 15.00
C ALA A 688 -39.89 -22.34 14.32
N SER A 689 -38.69 -21.84 14.14
CA SER A 689 -38.38 -20.55 13.47
C SER A 689 -37.74 -20.70 12.07
N GLY A 690 -37.71 -21.92 11.52
CA GLY A 690 -36.93 -22.27 10.35
C GLY A 690 -35.45 -22.44 10.66
N CYS A 691 -34.79 -23.40 10.00
CA CYS A 691 -33.34 -23.60 10.06
C CYS A 691 -32.78 -23.64 8.64
N LEU A 692 -31.66 -22.95 8.41
CA LEU A 692 -30.93 -23.04 7.16
C LEU A 692 -30.03 -24.27 7.14
N SER A 693 -30.20 -25.11 6.12
CA SER A 693 -29.24 -26.14 5.77
C SER A 693 -28.07 -25.56 5.00
N SER A 694 -26.86 -26.06 5.22
CA SER A 694 -25.69 -25.49 4.58
C SER A 694 -24.60 -26.50 4.28
N LEU A 695 -23.86 -26.27 3.21
CA LEU A 695 -22.72 -27.06 2.75
C LEU A 695 -21.46 -26.18 2.70
N PHE A 696 -20.43 -26.59 3.41
CA PHE A 696 -19.13 -25.92 3.44
C PHE A 696 -18.11 -26.77 2.69
N LEU A 697 -17.57 -26.26 1.59
CA LEU A 697 -16.70 -27.00 0.68
C LEU A 697 -15.19 -26.83 0.97
N GLY A 698 -14.82 -25.91 1.89
CA GLY A 698 -13.43 -25.50 2.09
C GLY A 698 -12.81 -25.04 0.76
N ASP A 699 -11.60 -25.47 0.47
CA ASP A 699 -10.89 -25.16 -0.78
C ASP A 699 -10.73 -26.34 -1.74
N LEU A 700 -11.68 -27.24 -1.67
CA LEU A 700 -11.66 -28.49 -2.42
C LEU A 700 -11.72 -28.26 -3.94
N GLY A 701 -10.69 -28.65 -4.72
CA GLY A 701 -10.64 -28.55 -6.17
C GLY A 701 -11.54 -29.58 -6.88
N GLU A 702 -11.76 -29.41 -8.19
CA GLU A 702 -12.65 -30.22 -9.04
C GLU A 702 -12.42 -31.74 -8.87
N ARG A 703 -11.13 -32.15 -8.87
CA ARG A 703 -10.76 -33.57 -8.70
C ARG A 703 -11.25 -34.15 -7.38
N SER A 704 -10.99 -33.44 -6.28
CA SER A 704 -11.35 -33.92 -4.95
C SER A 704 -12.85 -33.81 -4.69
N GLN A 705 -13.53 -32.81 -5.26
CA GLN A 705 -14.98 -32.73 -5.33
C GLN A 705 -15.59 -33.96 -6.05
N ALA A 706 -15.03 -34.37 -7.16
CA ALA A 706 -15.46 -35.56 -7.87
C ALA A 706 -15.26 -36.84 -7.05
N LEU A 707 -14.13 -36.95 -6.32
CA LEU A 707 -13.88 -38.10 -5.40
C LEU A 707 -14.84 -38.08 -4.20
N MET A 708 -15.20 -36.92 -3.69
CA MET A 708 -16.22 -36.78 -2.64
C MET A 708 -17.59 -37.27 -3.11
N LEU A 709 -18.04 -36.83 -4.28
CA LEU A 709 -19.29 -37.26 -4.90
C LEU A 709 -19.33 -38.77 -5.18
N ALA A 710 -18.19 -39.34 -5.59
CA ALA A 710 -18.09 -40.81 -5.76
C ALA A 710 -18.15 -41.57 -4.43
N SER A 711 -17.92 -40.91 -3.32
CA SER A 711 -17.96 -41.49 -1.98
C SER A 711 -19.36 -41.53 -1.38
N GLY A 712 -20.30 -40.70 -1.89
CA GLY A 712 -21.72 -40.71 -1.49
C GLY A 712 -22.45 -39.43 -1.94
N PRO A 713 -23.81 -39.46 -1.82
CA PRO A 713 -24.60 -38.31 -2.22
C PRO A 713 -24.37 -37.11 -1.28
N ILE A 714 -24.65 -35.94 -1.78
CA ILE A 714 -24.87 -34.70 -1.02
C ILE A 714 -26.37 -34.38 -1.12
N SER A 715 -26.92 -33.79 -0.07
CA SER A 715 -28.29 -33.31 -0.03
C SER A 715 -28.39 -31.91 -0.65
N ALA A 716 -29.57 -31.53 -1.14
CA ALA A 716 -29.89 -30.14 -1.43
C ALA A 716 -29.82 -29.31 -0.15
N VAL A 717 -29.31 -28.08 -0.24
CA VAL A 717 -29.10 -27.16 0.89
C VAL A 717 -29.59 -25.75 0.56
N ASP A 718 -29.89 -24.95 1.58
CA ASP A 718 -30.29 -23.56 1.38
C ASP A 718 -29.08 -22.68 1.04
N VAL A 719 -27.90 -22.99 1.62
CA VAL A 719 -26.68 -22.19 1.50
C VAL A 719 -25.46 -23.06 1.18
N VAL A 720 -24.68 -22.67 0.18
CA VAL A 720 -23.38 -23.28 -0.08
C VAL A 720 -22.26 -22.24 0.15
N LYS A 721 -21.29 -22.57 1.03
CA LYS A 721 -20.00 -21.87 1.02
C LYS A 721 -19.20 -22.38 -0.17
N VAL A 722 -19.04 -21.51 -1.14
CA VAL A 722 -18.36 -21.82 -2.40
C VAL A 722 -16.91 -22.18 -2.15
N SER A 723 -16.43 -23.22 -2.83
CA SER A 723 -15.05 -23.69 -2.64
C SER A 723 -14.03 -22.69 -3.16
N HIS A 724 -12.88 -22.64 -2.50
CA HIS A 724 -11.65 -21.98 -2.93
C HIS A 724 -11.88 -20.54 -3.43
N HIS A 725 -12.62 -19.77 -2.63
CA HIS A 725 -12.95 -18.35 -2.86
C HIS A 725 -13.52 -18.05 -4.24
N GLY A 726 -14.04 -19.05 -4.93
CA GLY A 726 -14.61 -18.92 -6.25
C GLY A 726 -13.60 -19.14 -7.39
N SER A 727 -12.59 -19.98 -7.20
CA SER A 727 -11.66 -20.38 -8.28
C SER A 727 -12.38 -21.08 -9.43
N ALA A 728 -11.72 -21.16 -10.59
CA ALA A 728 -12.25 -21.87 -11.76
C ALA A 728 -12.21 -23.41 -11.62
N ASP A 729 -11.46 -23.93 -10.63
CA ASP A 729 -11.27 -25.36 -10.38
C ASP A 729 -12.44 -25.94 -9.57
N GLN A 730 -13.60 -26.07 -10.22
CA GLN A 730 -14.87 -26.45 -9.62
C GLN A 730 -15.57 -27.56 -10.41
N SER A 731 -16.21 -28.48 -9.69
CA SER A 731 -17.08 -29.49 -10.29
C SER A 731 -18.52 -28.99 -10.35
N GLU A 732 -19.02 -28.75 -11.55
CA GLU A 732 -20.41 -28.38 -11.81
C GLU A 732 -21.42 -29.30 -11.09
N ARG A 733 -21.15 -30.60 -11.06
CA ARG A 733 -22.02 -31.60 -10.41
C ARG A 733 -22.21 -31.42 -8.89
N VAL A 734 -21.29 -30.75 -8.23
CA VAL A 734 -21.45 -30.43 -6.79
C VAL A 734 -22.56 -29.41 -6.62
N TYR A 735 -22.52 -28.35 -7.40
CA TYR A 735 -23.51 -27.27 -7.34
C TYR A 735 -24.88 -27.69 -7.89
N GLU A 736 -24.89 -28.49 -8.97
CA GLU A 736 -26.14 -29.13 -9.45
C GLU A 736 -26.87 -29.96 -8.39
N ARG A 737 -26.13 -30.67 -7.50
CA ARG A 737 -26.72 -31.48 -6.44
C ARG A 737 -27.01 -30.73 -5.17
N ALA A 738 -26.24 -29.69 -4.91
CA ALA A 738 -26.45 -28.80 -3.76
C ALA A 738 -27.74 -28.00 -3.89
N GLU A 739 -28.15 -27.64 -5.13
CA GLU A 739 -29.37 -26.88 -5.45
C GLU A 739 -29.51 -25.64 -4.55
N ALA A 740 -28.39 -24.99 -4.19
CA ALA A 740 -28.35 -23.99 -3.14
C ALA A 740 -29.04 -22.68 -3.59
N THR A 741 -29.87 -22.11 -2.72
CA THR A 741 -30.50 -20.80 -2.94
C THR A 741 -29.47 -19.68 -2.92
N VAL A 742 -28.47 -19.75 -2.01
CA VAL A 742 -27.42 -18.75 -1.85
C VAL A 742 -26.03 -19.39 -1.84
N GLY A 743 -25.14 -18.87 -2.67
CA GLY A 743 -23.71 -19.17 -2.66
C GLY A 743 -22.91 -18.05 -1.96
N VAL A 744 -22.23 -18.39 -0.86
CA VAL A 744 -21.40 -17.46 -0.10
C VAL A 744 -19.96 -17.58 -0.54
N ILE A 745 -19.31 -16.46 -0.86
CA ILE A 745 -17.91 -16.40 -1.28
C ILE A 745 -17.14 -15.47 -0.34
N GLY A 746 -16.20 -16.03 0.44
CA GLY A 746 -15.23 -15.27 1.22
C GLY A 746 -14.07 -14.80 0.31
N VAL A 747 -13.98 -13.52 0.05
CA VAL A 747 -12.98 -12.95 -0.85
C VAL A 747 -12.67 -11.51 -0.45
N GLY A 748 -11.42 -11.09 -0.60
CA GLY A 748 -10.97 -9.75 -0.26
C GLY A 748 -11.16 -8.74 -1.39
N ILE A 749 -11.37 -7.47 -1.05
CA ILE A 749 -11.49 -6.38 -2.01
C ILE A 749 -10.17 -6.18 -2.82
N ASP A 750 -9.03 -6.46 -2.19
CA ASP A 750 -7.70 -6.37 -2.80
C ASP A 750 -7.19 -7.73 -3.29
N ASN A 751 -8.11 -8.58 -3.75
CA ASN A 751 -7.80 -9.93 -4.20
C ASN A 751 -7.04 -9.94 -5.53
N ASP A 752 -5.79 -10.36 -5.48
CA ASP A 752 -4.90 -10.49 -6.65
C ASP A 752 -5.00 -11.85 -7.38
N TYR A 753 -5.82 -12.80 -6.86
CA TYR A 753 -5.99 -14.15 -7.44
C TYR A 753 -6.98 -14.17 -8.61
N GLY A 754 -7.73 -13.07 -8.80
CA GLY A 754 -8.79 -13.00 -9.80
C GLY A 754 -10.01 -13.85 -9.45
N HIS A 755 -10.26 -14.08 -8.16
CA HIS A 755 -11.45 -14.77 -7.64
C HIS A 755 -12.51 -13.76 -7.20
N PRO A 756 -13.83 -14.14 -7.27
CA PRO A 756 -14.34 -15.30 -7.99
C PRO A 756 -14.18 -15.14 -9.49
N THR A 757 -13.95 -16.24 -10.19
CA THR A 757 -13.82 -16.27 -11.65
C THR A 757 -15.18 -16.16 -12.34
N ASP A 758 -15.21 -15.57 -13.54
CA ASP A 758 -16.45 -15.47 -14.35
C ASP A 758 -17.05 -16.87 -14.60
N ARG A 759 -16.20 -17.88 -14.85
CA ARG A 759 -16.64 -19.27 -15.05
C ARG A 759 -17.48 -19.78 -13.87
N LEU A 760 -17.06 -19.48 -12.64
CA LEU A 760 -17.82 -19.91 -11.47
C LEU A 760 -19.12 -19.10 -11.32
N LEU A 761 -19.07 -17.79 -11.54
CA LEU A 761 -20.24 -16.94 -11.45
C LEU A 761 -21.31 -17.38 -12.47
N ASP A 762 -20.91 -17.67 -13.70
CA ASP A 762 -21.78 -18.24 -14.75
C ASP A 762 -22.36 -19.59 -14.34
N LEU A 763 -21.55 -20.45 -13.69
CA LEU A 763 -22.03 -21.74 -13.19
C LEU A 763 -23.09 -21.56 -12.11
N LEU A 764 -22.90 -20.69 -11.13
CA LEU A 764 -23.87 -20.43 -10.06
C LEU A 764 -25.17 -19.80 -10.61
N ASP A 765 -25.04 -18.87 -11.56
CA ASP A 765 -26.21 -18.27 -12.24
C ASP A 765 -27.02 -19.31 -13.02
N ALA A 766 -26.34 -20.22 -13.72
CA ALA A 766 -26.99 -21.31 -14.45
C ALA A 766 -27.76 -22.26 -13.52
N GLN A 767 -27.36 -22.41 -12.26
CA GLN A 767 -28.06 -23.19 -11.24
C GLN A 767 -29.13 -22.36 -10.50
N GLY A 768 -29.26 -21.05 -10.78
CA GLY A 768 -30.19 -20.17 -10.07
C GLY A 768 -29.74 -19.82 -8.63
N THR A 769 -28.47 -20.02 -8.30
CA THR A 769 -27.89 -19.74 -7.00
C THR A 769 -27.52 -18.26 -6.90
N ALA A 770 -28.14 -17.51 -5.98
CA ALA A 770 -27.80 -16.10 -5.74
C ALA A 770 -26.43 -15.99 -5.05
N VAL A 771 -25.59 -15.10 -5.52
CA VAL A 771 -24.21 -14.93 -5.02
C VAL A 771 -24.12 -13.83 -3.97
N ALA A 772 -23.55 -14.16 -2.80
CA ALA A 772 -23.19 -13.21 -1.75
C ALA A 772 -21.65 -13.22 -1.56
N ARG A 773 -21.01 -12.03 -1.75
CA ARG A 773 -19.55 -11.86 -1.79
C ARG A 773 -19.10 -10.85 -0.75
N THR A 774 -18.08 -11.20 0.05
CA THR A 774 -17.58 -10.31 1.12
C THR A 774 -16.82 -9.09 0.59
N ASP A 775 -16.14 -9.15 -0.55
CA ASP A 775 -15.44 -8.02 -1.17
C ASP A 775 -16.38 -6.88 -1.59
N LEU A 776 -17.56 -7.21 -2.11
CA LEU A 776 -18.56 -6.23 -2.56
C LEU A 776 -19.52 -5.82 -1.44
N GLN A 777 -19.86 -6.76 -0.55
CA GLN A 777 -20.99 -6.61 0.38
C GLN A 777 -20.57 -6.47 1.85
N GLY A 778 -19.28 -6.66 2.17
CA GLY A 778 -18.80 -6.67 3.55
C GLY A 778 -19.32 -7.86 4.34
N LEU A 779 -19.66 -7.65 5.60
CA LEU A 779 -20.34 -8.68 6.40
C LEU A 779 -21.68 -9.07 5.76
N VAL A 780 -21.87 -10.37 5.52
CA VAL A 780 -23.11 -10.94 4.99
C VAL A 780 -23.78 -11.76 6.08
N LEU A 781 -25.08 -11.49 6.34
CA LEU A 781 -25.89 -12.24 7.29
C LEU A 781 -27.06 -12.90 6.55
N LEU A 782 -27.22 -14.20 6.80
CA LEU A 782 -28.30 -14.99 6.22
C LEU A 782 -29.27 -15.44 7.32
N SER A 783 -30.55 -15.27 7.06
CA SER A 783 -31.64 -15.66 7.96
C SER A 783 -32.68 -16.50 7.20
N PRO A 784 -33.40 -17.41 7.85
CA PRO A 784 -34.52 -18.10 7.21
C PRO A 784 -35.58 -17.10 6.73
N GLY A 785 -36.15 -17.34 5.56
CA GLY A 785 -37.27 -16.58 5.01
C GLY A 785 -38.62 -17.02 5.58
N GLY A 786 -39.71 -16.47 5.03
CA GLY A 786 -41.07 -16.83 5.45
C GLY A 786 -41.58 -18.16 4.89
N ALA A 787 -40.94 -18.68 3.84
CA ALA A 787 -41.27 -19.94 3.20
C ALA A 787 -40.09 -20.92 3.29
N ALA A 788 -40.35 -22.22 3.19
CA ALA A 788 -39.29 -23.24 3.15
C ALA A 788 -38.39 -23.01 1.92
N GLY A 789 -37.07 -23.03 2.14
CA GLY A 789 -36.06 -22.73 1.09
C GLY A 789 -35.86 -21.26 0.78
N GLU A 790 -36.59 -20.35 1.42
CA GLU A 790 -36.37 -18.90 1.27
C GLU A 790 -35.28 -18.44 2.23
N VAL A 791 -34.24 -17.77 1.68
CA VAL A 791 -33.12 -17.18 2.44
C VAL A 791 -33.17 -15.66 2.35
N ARG A 792 -33.23 -15.00 3.50
CA ARG A 792 -33.09 -13.53 3.56
C ARG A 792 -31.62 -13.18 3.70
N VAL A 793 -31.15 -12.33 2.80
CA VAL A 793 -29.76 -11.85 2.79
C VAL A 793 -29.72 -10.40 3.25
N TRP A 794 -28.95 -10.14 4.30
CA TRP A 794 -28.58 -8.79 4.71
C TRP A 794 -27.09 -8.57 4.46
N THR A 795 -26.74 -7.42 3.95
CA THR A 795 -25.36 -7.07 3.61
C THR A 795 -24.95 -5.75 4.25
N GLN A 796 -23.74 -5.65 4.70
CA GLN A 796 -23.20 -4.45 5.32
C GLN A 796 -23.03 -3.31 4.30
N ARG A 797 -22.68 -3.66 3.08
CA ARG A 797 -22.55 -2.74 1.95
C ARG A 797 -23.56 -3.15 0.88
N SER A 798 -24.21 -2.16 0.23
CA SER A 798 -24.97 -2.46 -0.97
C SER A 798 -24.00 -2.76 -2.11
N PRO A 799 -24.20 -3.79 -2.92
CA PRO A 799 -23.35 -3.99 -4.10
C PRO A 799 -23.45 -2.76 -5.02
N PRO A 800 -22.37 -2.43 -5.74
CA PRO A 800 -22.28 -1.26 -6.59
C PRO A 800 -23.30 -1.28 -7.74
#